data_e0c99ec3aee3d8ce7caf7a4b685cf433
#
_entry.id   e0c99ec3aee3d8ce7caf7a4b685cf433
#
_cell.length_a   1.000
_cell.length_b   1.000
_cell.length_c   1.000
_cell.angle_alpha   90.00
_cell.angle_beta   90.00
_cell.angle_gamma   90.00
#
_symmetry.space_group_name_H-M   'P 1'
#
loop_
_entity.id
_entity.type
_entity.pdbx_description
1 polymer ?
#
loop_
_entity_poly.entity_id
_entity_poly.type
_entity_poly.pdbx_seq_one_letter_code
_entity_poly.pdbx_strand_id
1 'polypeptide(L)'
;NAYTVTSNVVTVRTPGDGETTTLITPDKNNENADSVLINDTVVALGTTNHYRLTWDLDQYKGDRSAKETIARGFFFVDDYPEEVLDVVENGTAVTTLDGQKVSGITVKNYASLNEAPKDLQDKLARAKITPTGAFQVFLPDDNQAFYDQYVQTGTSLALLTKMTVKDSLYGQTKTYTNKSYQVDFGNGYETKEVTNTLVSPEPKKQNLNKDKVDINGKPMLVGSQNYYTLSWDLDQYRGIKADNSQIAQGFYFVDDCPEEALLPDEAAIQFITSDGKTVSGITVKAYSQLSEAPKMLQAALSKQKIQPKGAFQVFMPEDPQAFFESYVTKGENITIVTPMTVLETMLNSGKSYENVAYQVDFGQAYETNTVTNFVPKVTPHKSNTNQEGISIDGKTVLPNTVNYYKIVLDYSQYKDMVVTDDVLAKGFYMVDDYPEEALTLIPDGIQVLDKDGNRVSGISVSTYASLSEAPKVVQDAMAKRQFTPKGAIQVLSSDDPKAYYDTYVKTGQTLVVTLPMTVKNELTKTGGQYENTAYQIDFGLAYVTETVVNNVPKLDPQKDVVIDLSHKDESLDGKEVALHQTFNYRLVGAMIPSNRATDLFEYGFEDNYDEKHDEYNGVYRSYLMTDVILKDDSVLKEGTEVTKYTLQQVDTENGLVSISFDKSFLETVSDDSAFQADVYLQMKRIAAGQVENTYLHTVNGYVISSNTVVTHTPQPEEPSPNQPTPPQPPIESLEPPVPASILPNTGEQESLLGLIGA
;
A
#
# COMPACT_ATOMS: atom_id res chain seq x y z
N ASN A 1 92.50 -72.38 48.41
CA ASN A 1 92.47 -71.29 47.42
C ASN A 1 91.01 -70.99 47.05
N ALA A 2 90.51 -69.83 47.46
CA ALA A 2 89.21 -69.37 47.10
C ALA A 2 89.40 -68.41 45.89
N TYR A 3 88.74 -68.80 44.82
CA TYR A 3 88.62 -67.89 43.64
C TYR A 3 87.35 -67.06 43.76
N THR A 4 87.52 -65.78 43.70
CA THR A 4 86.45 -64.80 43.58
C THR A 4 86.31 -64.44 42.12
N VAL A 5 85.13 -64.65 41.52
CA VAL A 5 84.84 -64.22 40.18
C VAL A 5 83.93 -63.03 40.31
N THR A 6 84.27 -61.89 39.72
CA THR A 6 83.44 -60.66 39.66
C THR A 6 82.53 -60.74 38.45
N SER A 7 81.24 -60.56 38.60
CA SER A 7 80.32 -60.41 37.52
C SER A 7 80.54 -59.01 36.85
N ASN A 8 80.04 -58.86 35.66
CA ASN A 8 79.93 -57.58 34.98
C ASN A 8 79.06 -56.56 35.78
N VAL A 9 79.43 -55.36 35.81
CA VAL A 9 78.65 -54.30 36.41
C VAL A 9 77.59 -53.84 35.41
N VAL A 10 76.28 -53.93 35.79
CA VAL A 10 75.21 -53.36 35.07
C VAL A 10 74.92 -51.98 35.65
N THR A 11 75.07 -50.94 34.85
CA THR A 11 74.77 -49.54 35.25
C THR A 11 73.44 -49.13 34.70
N VAL A 12 72.53 -48.81 35.57
CA VAL A 12 71.24 -48.15 35.20
C VAL A 12 71.32 -46.77 35.74
N ARG A 13 71.04 -45.78 34.86
CA ARG A 13 71.11 -44.37 35.21
C ARG A 13 69.73 -43.72 35.15
N THR A 14 69.33 -43.01 36.16
CA THR A 14 68.21 -42.06 36.13
C THR A 14 68.76 -40.69 35.79
N PRO A 15 68.26 -39.98 34.77
CA PRO A 15 68.73 -38.64 34.41
C PRO A 15 68.57 -37.66 35.58
N GLY A 16 69.55 -36.77 35.78
CA GLY A 16 69.50 -35.69 36.77
C GLY A 16 68.74 -34.47 36.21
N ASP A 17 68.44 -33.50 37.08
CA ASP A 17 67.81 -32.26 36.67
C ASP A 17 68.67 -31.57 35.59
N GLY A 18 68.08 -31.28 34.43
CA GLY A 18 68.72 -30.62 33.29
C GLY A 18 69.35 -31.55 32.24
N GLU A 19 69.30 -32.90 32.42
CA GLU A 19 69.67 -33.83 31.37
C GLU A 19 68.53 -34.12 30.40
N THR A 20 68.79 -34.11 29.09
CA THR A 20 67.85 -34.46 28.04
C THR A 20 67.50 -35.96 28.17
N THR A 21 66.34 -36.27 28.78
CA THR A 21 65.74 -37.57 28.69
C THR A 21 65.08 -37.72 27.35
N THR A 22 65.09 -38.92 26.83
CA THR A 22 64.28 -39.26 25.66
C THR A 22 62.82 -39.15 26.06
N LEU A 23 62.15 -38.12 25.52
CA LEU A 23 60.78 -37.84 25.85
C LEU A 23 59.83 -38.65 24.98
N ILE A 24 58.82 -39.20 25.60
CA ILE A 24 57.69 -39.76 24.88
C ILE A 24 56.82 -38.54 24.47
N THR A 25 56.68 -38.33 23.18
CA THR A 25 56.03 -37.18 22.59
C THR A 25 54.89 -37.57 21.67
N PRO A 26 53.76 -37.97 22.23
CA PRO A 26 52.58 -38.24 21.40
C PRO A 26 52.17 -36.94 20.72
N ASP A 27 51.71 -37.06 19.49
CA ASP A 27 51.25 -35.88 18.72
C ASP A 27 49.77 -36.02 18.34
N LYS A 28 49.15 -34.87 18.12
CA LYS A 28 47.76 -34.73 17.68
C LYS A 28 47.64 -33.65 16.63
N ASN A 29 47.01 -33.96 15.54
CA ASN A 29 46.68 -33.03 14.49
C ASN A 29 45.21 -33.20 14.06
N ASN A 30 44.60 -32.14 13.59
CA ASN A 30 43.31 -32.14 12.96
C ASN A 30 43.50 -31.87 11.47
N GLU A 31 42.92 -32.72 10.62
CA GLU A 31 42.91 -32.57 9.16
C GLU A 31 41.48 -32.56 8.65
N ASN A 32 41.28 -31.97 7.49
CA ASN A 32 40.05 -32.10 6.75
C ASN A 32 40.02 -33.42 5.97
N ALA A 33 38.93 -33.71 5.22
CA ALA A 33 38.78 -34.93 4.46
C ALA A 33 39.83 -35.09 3.33
N ASP A 34 40.45 -34.03 2.87
CA ASP A 34 41.50 -34.03 1.87
C ASP A 34 42.91 -34.09 2.48
N SER A 35 43.01 -34.42 3.78
CA SER A 35 44.26 -34.51 4.55
C SER A 35 45.04 -33.17 4.63
N VAL A 36 44.35 -32.06 4.57
CA VAL A 36 44.91 -30.72 4.80
C VAL A 36 44.80 -30.36 6.27
N LEU A 37 45.93 -29.94 6.89
CA LEU A 37 45.97 -29.56 8.28
C LEU A 37 45.09 -28.36 8.58
N ILE A 38 44.18 -28.49 9.54
CA ILE A 38 43.20 -27.48 9.96
C ILE A 38 43.33 -27.09 11.44
N ASN A 39 44.47 -27.40 12.10
CA ASN A 39 44.75 -26.94 13.46
C ASN A 39 44.60 -25.42 13.53
N ASP A 40 43.98 -24.93 14.63
CA ASP A 40 43.86 -23.51 14.94
C ASP A 40 43.13 -22.68 13.84
N THR A 41 42.32 -23.34 13.05
CA THR A 41 41.49 -22.65 12.00
C THR A 41 40.04 -22.60 12.38
N VAL A 42 39.29 -21.72 11.70
CA VAL A 42 37.83 -21.74 11.74
C VAL A 42 37.30 -22.91 10.90
N VAL A 43 36.12 -23.41 11.26
CA VAL A 43 35.42 -24.48 10.56
C VAL A 43 33.96 -24.11 10.36
N ALA A 44 33.36 -24.65 9.31
CA ALA A 44 31.94 -24.51 9.05
C ALA A 44 31.10 -25.60 9.78
N LEU A 45 29.83 -25.36 9.98
CA LEU A 45 28.90 -26.34 10.52
C LEU A 45 28.91 -27.61 9.64
N GLY A 46 28.91 -28.78 10.28
CA GLY A 46 28.94 -30.08 9.60
C GLY A 46 30.33 -30.50 9.14
N THR A 47 31.40 -29.76 9.47
CA THR A 47 32.78 -30.18 9.22
C THR A 47 33.09 -31.46 9.94
N THR A 48 33.67 -32.43 9.22
CA THR A 48 34.21 -33.65 9.81
C THR A 48 35.69 -33.44 10.08
N ASN A 49 36.04 -33.40 11.37
CA ASN A 49 37.42 -33.33 11.85
C ASN A 49 38.06 -34.72 11.76
N HIS A 50 39.20 -34.85 11.13
CA HIS A 50 39.98 -36.06 11.05
C HIS A 50 41.15 -35.91 12.04
N TYR A 51 40.96 -36.33 13.30
CA TYR A 51 42.03 -36.29 14.29
C TYR A 51 42.99 -37.43 14.05
N ARG A 52 44.26 -37.10 13.74
CA ARG A 52 45.37 -38.01 13.64
C ARG A 52 46.19 -37.94 14.89
N LEU A 53 46.32 -39.06 15.60
CA LEU A 53 47.02 -39.19 16.85
C LEU A 53 48.24 -40.05 16.59
N THR A 54 49.39 -39.64 17.07
CA THR A 54 50.61 -40.46 16.99
C THR A 54 50.87 -41.11 18.36
N TRP A 55 50.80 -42.43 18.37
CA TRP A 55 51.22 -43.24 19.49
C TRP A 55 52.72 -43.41 19.37
N ASP A 56 53.48 -42.64 20.12
CA ASP A 56 54.96 -42.56 20.07
C ASP A 56 55.59 -43.70 20.85
N LEU A 57 56.11 -44.70 20.14
CA LEU A 57 56.69 -45.90 20.70
C LEU A 57 58.18 -46.09 20.35
N ASP A 58 58.75 -45.18 19.52
CA ASP A 58 60.11 -45.33 18.98
C ASP A 58 61.19 -45.34 20.05
N GLN A 59 60.96 -44.67 21.12
CA GLN A 59 61.86 -44.55 22.25
C GLN A 59 61.99 -45.84 23.06
N TYR A 60 61.00 -46.77 22.90
CA TYR A 60 61.01 -48.10 23.59
C TYR A 60 61.74 -49.15 22.80
N LYS A 61 62.36 -48.85 21.68
CA LYS A 61 63.08 -49.84 20.87
C LYS A 61 64.13 -50.59 21.70
N GLY A 62 63.98 -51.91 21.82
CA GLY A 62 64.88 -52.79 22.58
C GLY A 62 64.53 -52.87 24.07
N ASP A 63 63.41 -52.31 24.51
CA ASP A 63 62.93 -52.40 25.88
C ASP A 63 62.80 -53.91 26.32
N ARG A 64 63.03 -54.16 27.62
CA ARG A 64 62.96 -55.48 28.24
C ARG A 64 62.23 -55.43 29.58
N SER A 65 61.06 -54.84 29.57
CA SER A 65 60.25 -54.71 30.78
C SER A 65 59.76 -56.02 31.31
N ALA A 66 59.64 -56.14 32.64
CA ALA A 66 59.08 -57.25 33.32
C ALA A 66 57.56 -57.40 33.05
N LYS A 67 57.03 -58.62 33.12
CA LYS A 67 55.60 -58.89 32.88
C LYS A 67 54.66 -58.06 33.75
N GLU A 68 55.04 -57.83 35.00
CA GLU A 68 54.29 -56.95 35.94
C GLU A 68 54.22 -55.49 35.49
N THR A 69 55.27 -55.05 34.82
CA THR A 69 55.30 -53.67 34.22
C THR A 69 54.47 -53.61 32.96
N ILE A 70 54.55 -54.65 32.07
CA ILE A 70 53.76 -54.76 30.87
C ILE A 70 52.24 -54.85 31.21
N ALA A 71 51.92 -55.60 32.29
CA ALA A 71 50.54 -55.76 32.78
C ALA A 71 49.88 -54.44 33.23
N ARG A 72 50.65 -53.34 33.49
CA ARG A 72 50.11 -52.03 33.80
C ARG A 72 49.35 -51.42 32.59
N GLY A 73 49.64 -51.87 31.38
CA GLY A 73 48.88 -51.66 30.17
C GLY A 73 49.33 -50.50 29.32
N PHE A 74 48.79 -50.56 28.12
CA PHE A 74 48.96 -49.56 27.06
C PHE A 74 47.58 -49.17 26.57
N PHE A 75 47.31 -47.88 26.36
CA PHE A 75 46.11 -47.37 25.73
C PHE A 75 46.30 -45.95 25.32
N PHE A 76 45.46 -45.48 24.39
CA PHE A 76 45.40 -44.09 23.96
C PHE A 76 44.01 -43.54 24.23
N VAL A 77 43.93 -42.33 24.83
CA VAL A 77 42.66 -41.70 25.22
C VAL A 77 42.49 -40.43 24.43
N ASP A 78 41.35 -40.24 23.82
CA ASP A 78 40.93 -39.00 23.22
C ASP A 78 39.76 -38.40 24.04
N ASP A 79 40.08 -37.31 24.79
CA ASP A 79 39.13 -36.54 25.61
C ASP A 79 38.56 -35.41 24.72
N TYR A 80 37.60 -35.76 23.88
CA TYR A 80 37.03 -34.86 22.87
C TYR A 80 35.90 -34.02 23.44
N PRO A 81 35.68 -32.78 22.89
CA PRO A 81 34.59 -31.89 23.32
C PRO A 81 33.24 -32.41 22.83
N GLU A 82 32.59 -33.29 23.57
CA GLU A 82 31.33 -33.97 23.20
C GLU A 82 30.14 -32.99 23.06
N GLU A 83 30.24 -31.79 23.63
CA GLU A 83 29.22 -30.73 23.45
C GLU A 83 29.25 -30.10 22.04
N VAL A 84 30.37 -30.34 21.30
CA VAL A 84 30.55 -29.81 19.95
C VAL A 84 30.59 -30.91 18.88
N LEU A 85 31.18 -32.04 19.23
CA LEU A 85 31.52 -33.10 18.27
C LEU A 85 30.72 -34.38 18.50
N ASP A 86 30.27 -35.01 17.41
CA ASP A 86 29.79 -36.38 17.38
C ASP A 86 30.83 -37.30 16.73
N VAL A 87 31.12 -38.44 17.36
CA VAL A 87 32.01 -39.43 16.80
C VAL A 87 31.32 -40.09 15.60
N VAL A 88 32.02 -40.17 14.48
CA VAL A 88 31.53 -40.84 13.27
C VAL A 88 31.57 -42.37 13.46
N GLU A 89 30.45 -43.03 13.25
CA GLU A 89 30.38 -44.49 13.29
C GLU A 89 31.34 -45.11 12.26
N ASN A 90 32.16 -46.10 12.71
CA ASN A 90 33.21 -46.72 11.91
C ASN A 90 34.26 -45.73 11.36
N GLY A 91 34.38 -44.52 11.97
CA GLY A 91 35.30 -43.48 11.57
C GLY A 91 36.73 -43.61 12.13
N THR A 92 37.09 -44.74 12.74
CA THR A 92 38.40 -44.96 13.33
C THR A 92 39.26 -45.92 12.52
N ALA A 93 40.57 -45.68 12.52
CA ALA A 93 41.56 -46.60 11.90
C ALA A 93 42.86 -46.54 12.70
N VAL A 94 43.57 -47.68 12.72
CA VAL A 94 44.89 -47.77 13.31
C VAL A 94 45.86 -48.37 12.29
N THR A 95 46.98 -47.66 12.07
CA THR A 95 48.03 -48.08 11.13
C THR A 95 49.40 -47.84 11.77
N THR A 96 50.44 -48.44 11.24
CA THR A 96 51.79 -47.98 11.46
C THR A 96 52.00 -46.63 10.76
N LEU A 97 53.08 -45.93 11.05
CA LEU A 97 53.37 -44.61 10.41
C LEU A 97 53.59 -44.73 8.90
N ASP A 98 54.01 -45.92 8.40
CA ASP A 98 54.16 -46.20 6.97
C ASP A 98 52.85 -46.72 6.32
N GLY A 99 51.72 -46.71 7.08
CA GLY A 99 50.38 -46.98 6.55
C GLY A 99 49.93 -48.46 6.57
N GLN A 100 50.69 -49.36 7.20
CA GLN A 100 50.29 -50.77 7.32
C GLN A 100 49.17 -50.91 8.36
N LYS A 101 48.10 -51.66 8.04
CA LYS A 101 46.97 -51.85 8.94
C LYS A 101 47.38 -52.59 10.21
N VAL A 102 47.02 -52.07 11.36
CA VAL A 102 47.22 -52.69 12.69
C VAL A 102 45.94 -53.38 13.12
N SER A 103 46.08 -54.61 13.67
CA SER A 103 45.00 -55.38 14.28
C SER A 103 45.25 -55.59 15.77
N GLY A 104 44.23 -56.06 16.52
CA GLY A 104 44.39 -56.29 17.97
C GLY A 104 44.29 -55.01 18.83
N ILE A 105 43.67 -53.97 18.28
CA ILE A 105 43.30 -52.77 19.04
C ILE A 105 41.81 -52.56 18.92
N THR A 106 41.12 -52.57 20.05
CA THR A 106 39.69 -52.29 20.16
C THR A 106 39.47 -50.82 20.53
N VAL A 107 38.56 -50.13 19.82
CA VAL A 107 38.17 -48.75 20.13
C VAL A 107 36.84 -48.74 20.85
N LYS A 108 36.76 -48.05 21.98
CA LYS A 108 35.54 -47.89 22.79
C LYS A 108 35.26 -46.45 23.11
N ASN A 109 33.98 -46.09 23.11
CA ASN A 109 33.49 -44.78 23.49
C ASN A 109 32.74 -44.89 24.82
N TYR A 110 32.97 -43.95 25.72
CA TYR A 110 32.28 -43.80 27.00
C TYR A 110 31.70 -42.41 27.13
N ALA A 111 30.45 -42.30 27.60
CA ALA A 111 29.80 -41.00 27.77
C ALA A 111 30.33 -40.28 29.03
N SER A 112 30.93 -40.98 29.97
CA SER A 112 31.60 -40.41 31.13
C SER A 112 32.59 -41.43 31.74
N LEU A 113 33.49 -40.92 32.59
CA LEU A 113 34.42 -41.79 33.35
C LEU A 113 33.70 -42.83 34.19
N ASN A 114 32.54 -42.51 34.77
CA ASN A 114 31.77 -43.42 35.63
C ASN A 114 31.15 -44.59 34.85
N GLU A 115 30.95 -44.46 33.55
CA GLU A 115 30.42 -45.50 32.68
C GLU A 115 31.51 -46.46 32.18
N ALA A 116 32.76 -46.08 32.32
CA ALA A 116 33.87 -46.95 31.96
C ALA A 116 34.01 -48.09 32.99
N PRO A 117 34.50 -49.29 32.57
CA PRO A 117 34.81 -50.39 33.49
C PRO A 117 35.78 -49.96 34.60
N LYS A 118 35.61 -50.49 35.81
CA LYS A 118 36.43 -50.13 37.00
C LYS A 118 37.91 -50.30 36.73
N ASP A 119 38.31 -51.35 36.02
CA ASP A 119 39.73 -51.57 35.63
C ASP A 119 40.27 -50.37 34.80
N LEU A 120 39.50 -49.87 33.87
CA LEU A 120 39.89 -48.71 33.05
C LEU A 120 39.90 -47.45 33.88
N GLN A 121 38.95 -47.21 34.78
CA GLN A 121 38.96 -46.08 35.72
C GLN A 121 40.21 -46.06 36.57
N ASP A 122 40.61 -47.23 37.11
CA ASP A 122 41.80 -47.36 37.95
C ASP A 122 43.09 -47.16 37.14
N LYS A 123 43.15 -47.59 35.89
CA LYS A 123 44.27 -47.33 34.97
C LYS A 123 44.37 -45.84 34.60
N LEU A 124 43.26 -45.15 34.32
CA LEU A 124 43.22 -43.74 34.08
C LEU A 124 43.69 -42.93 35.32
N ALA A 125 43.18 -43.28 36.50
CA ALA A 125 43.59 -42.65 37.75
C ALA A 125 45.09 -42.83 38.02
N ARG A 126 45.68 -44.00 37.76
CA ARG A 126 47.10 -44.26 37.85
C ARG A 126 47.91 -43.40 36.90
N ALA A 127 47.44 -43.23 35.65
CA ALA A 127 48.04 -42.39 34.63
C ALA A 127 47.81 -40.91 34.89
N LYS A 128 47.07 -40.52 35.94
CA LYS A 128 46.66 -39.13 36.29
C LYS A 128 45.83 -38.46 35.18
N ILE A 129 45.01 -39.22 34.48
CA ILE A 129 44.12 -38.72 33.42
C ILE A 129 42.71 -38.73 33.96
N THR A 130 42.01 -37.60 33.86
CA THR A 130 40.62 -37.46 34.24
C THR A 130 39.89 -36.83 33.05
N PRO A 131 39.23 -37.63 32.19
CA PRO A 131 38.42 -37.11 31.09
C PRO A 131 37.32 -36.21 31.61
N THR A 132 37.07 -35.11 30.91
CA THR A 132 36.12 -34.05 31.33
C THR A 132 34.67 -34.37 31.01
N GLY A 133 34.41 -35.30 30.12
CA GLY A 133 33.08 -35.75 29.71
C GLY A 133 33.15 -37.07 28.97
N ALA A 134 32.63 -37.13 27.77
CA ALA A 134 32.76 -38.27 26.89
C ALA A 134 34.19 -38.41 26.37
N PHE A 135 34.63 -39.62 26.23
CA PHE A 135 35.99 -39.90 25.72
C PHE A 135 36.02 -41.22 24.92
N GLN A 136 37.01 -41.31 24.06
CA GLN A 136 37.29 -42.47 23.25
C GLN A 136 38.60 -43.12 23.70
N VAL A 137 38.67 -44.46 23.75
CA VAL A 137 39.87 -45.18 24.13
C VAL A 137 40.23 -46.25 23.09
N PHE A 138 41.49 -46.23 22.68
CA PHE A 138 42.12 -47.28 21.87
C PHE A 138 42.85 -48.25 22.81
N LEU A 139 42.39 -49.49 22.89
CA LEU A 139 42.85 -50.49 23.83
C LEU A 139 43.43 -51.67 23.06
N PRO A 140 44.70 -52.05 23.28
CA PRO A 140 45.19 -53.34 22.85
C PRO A 140 44.36 -54.51 23.47
N ASP A 141 44.02 -55.49 22.65
CA ASP A 141 43.27 -56.68 23.10
C ASP A 141 44.10 -57.54 24.00
N ASP A 142 45.43 -57.54 23.78
CA ASP A 142 46.44 -58.24 24.60
C ASP A 142 47.68 -57.32 24.78
N ASN A 143 47.99 -56.98 26.01
CA ASN A 143 49.09 -56.07 26.31
C ASN A 143 50.46 -56.73 26.02
N GLN A 144 50.65 -58.02 26.19
CA GLN A 144 51.92 -58.71 25.90
C GLN A 144 52.16 -58.78 24.39
N ALA A 145 51.13 -59.13 23.61
CA ALA A 145 51.25 -59.16 22.16
C ALA A 145 51.52 -57.77 21.59
N PHE A 146 50.87 -56.69 22.13
CA PHE A 146 51.11 -55.34 21.77
C PHE A 146 52.54 -54.86 22.08
N TYR A 147 53.00 -55.22 23.26
CA TYR A 147 54.38 -54.94 23.67
C TYR A 147 55.42 -55.62 22.75
N ASP A 148 55.27 -56.96 22.49
CA ASP A 148 56.21 -57.71 21.66
C ASP A 148 56.21 -57.17 20.20
N GLN A 149 55.06 -56.77 19.68
CA GLN A 149 54.91 -56.38 18.28
C GLN A 149 55.27 -54.92 18.01
N TYR A 150 54.93 -54.02 18.91
CA TYR A 150 55.03 -52.54 18.63
C TYR A 150 55.96 -51.85 19.62
N VAL A 151 55.81 -52.06 20.91
CA VAL A 151 56.57 -51.33 21.90
C VAL A 151 58.06 -51.71 21.87
N GLN A 152 58.36 -52.99 22.00
CA GLN A 152 59.73 -53.53 22.01
C GLN A 152 60.44 -53.32 20.67
N THR A 153 59.71 -53.27 19.58
CA THR A 153 60.25 -52.98 18.24
C THR A 153 60.44 -51.48 18.00
N GLY A 154 59.86 -50.64 18.84
CA GLY A 154 59.86 -49.17 18.65
C GLY A 154 59.00 -48.72 17.46
N THR A 155 57.94 -49.46 17.17
CA THR A 155 57.06 -49.19 16.03
C THR A 155 55.92 -48.28 16.48
N SER A 156 56.04 -46.99 16.22
CA SER A 156 55.00 -46.02 16.50
C SER A 156 53.76 -46.22 15.59
N LEU A 157 52.59 -45.85 16.12
CA LEU A 157 51.29 -46.05 15.42
C LEU A 157 50.63 -44.72 15.11
N ALA A 158 49.90 -44.68 14.03
CA ALA A 158 48.99 -43.63 13.66
C ALA A 158 47.52 -44.04 13.92
N LEU A 159 46.85 -43.28 14.79
CA LEU A 159 45.42 -43.50 15.05
C LEU A 159 44.65 -42.40 14.32
N LEU A 160 43.57 -42.75 13.67
CA LEU A 160 42.62 -41.83 13.04
C LEU A 160 41.29 -41.95 13.78
N THR A 161 40.71 -40.83 14.13
CA THR A 161 39.31 -40.77 14.57
C THR A 161 38.63 -39.60 13.90
N LYS A 162 37.43 -39.83 13.36
CA LYS A 162 36.62 -38.87 12.68
C LYS A 162 35.51 -38.40 13.59
N MET A 163 35.31 -37.04 13.67
CA MET A 163 34.27 -36.42 14.50
C MET A 163 33.66 -35.28 13.77
N THR A 164 32.34 -35.25 13.68
CA THR A 164 31.59 -34.21 12.96
C THR A 164 31.03 -33.18 13.91
N VAL A 165 31.12 -31.89 13.54
CA VAL A 165 30.49 -30.79 14.28
C VAL A 165 28.99 -30.95 14.27
N LYS A 166 28.36 -30.90 15.46
CA LYS A 166 26.93 -31.16 15.67
C LYS A 166 26.03 -30.15 14.95
N ASP A 167 25.00 -30.63 14.28
CA ASP A 167 23.97 -29.79 13.66
C ASP A 167 23.20 -28.90 14.67
N SER A 168 23.14 -29.33 15.94
CA SER A 168 22.47 -28.56 17.02
C SER A 168 23.17 -27.24 17.34
N LEU A 169 24.37 -27.01 16.83
CA LEU A 169 25.14 -25.78 16.97
C LEU A 169 24.87 -24.78 15.84
N TYR A 170 23.87 -25.03 15.00
CA TYR A 170 23.46 -24.07 13.97
C TYR A 170 23.24 -22.67 14.53
N GLY A 171 23.82 -21.67 13.85
CA GLY A 171 23.73 -20.26 14.25
C GLY A 171 24.63 -19.85 15.42
N GLN A 172 25.53 -20.74 15.87
CA GLN A 172 26.43 -20.47 16.98
C GLN A 172 27.88 -20.34 16.51
N THR A 173 28.62 -19.47 17.14
CA THR A 173 30.08 -19.40 17.07
C THR A 173 30.65 -19.99 18.35
N LYS A 174 31.49 -21.04 18.24
CA LYS A 174 32.00 -21.74 19.41
C LYS A 174 33.42 -22.28 19.18
N THR A 175 34.33 -21.88 20.02
CA THR A 175 35.69 -22.46 20.07
C THR A 175 35.66 -23.75 20.87
N TYR A 176 36.36 -24.77 20.38
CA TYR A 176 36.49 -26.08 21.03
C TYR A 176 37.91 -26.59 20.91
N THR A 177 38.32 -27.33 21.92
CA THR A 177 39.70 -27.86 22.05
C THR A 177 39.59 -29.38 22.25
N ASN A 178 40.44 -30.13 21.53
CA ASN A 178 40.54 -31.55 21.68
C ASN A 178 41.96 -31.94 22.13
N LYS A 179 42.04 -32.74 23.20
CA LYS A 179 43.27 -33.19 23.83
C LYS A 179 43.28 -34.70 23.97
N SER A 180 44.47 -35.30 23.86
CA SER A 180 44.58 -36.76 23.98
C SER A 180 45.77 -37.14 24.86
N TYR A 181 45.76 -38.40 25.25
CA TYR A 181 46.79 -38.95 26.16
C TYR A 181 47.20 -40.31 25.65
N GLN A 182 48.54 -40.51 25.55
CA GLN A 182 49.19 -41.80 25.40
C GLN A 182 49.46 -42.39 26.78
N VAL A 183 49.16 -43.63 27.00
CA VAL A 183 49.46 -44.34 28.23
C VAL A 183 50.28 -45.59 27.93
N ASP A 184 51.51 -45.61 28.49
CA ASP A 184 52.46 -46.73 28.35
C ASP A 184 52.93 -47.17 29.73
N PHE A 185 52.88 -48.47 29.98
CA PHE A 185 53.25 -49.01 31.28
C PHE A 185 52.55 -48.33 32.48
N GLY A 186 51.31 -47.82 32.22
CA GLY A 186 50.53 -47.10 33.21
C GLY A 186 50.93 -45.68 33.47
N ASN A 187 51.86 -45.10 32.70
CA ASN A 187 52.23 -43.68 32.75
C ASN A 187 51.57 -42.91 31.61
N GLY A 188 50.99 -41.73 31.92
CA GLY A 188 50.32 -40.88 30.97
C GLY A 188 51.21 -39.79 30.38
N TYR A 189 51.10 -39.57 29.08
CA TYR A 189 51.80 -38.52 28.32
C TYR A 189 50.76 -37.73 27.50
N GLU A 190 50.78 -36.39 27.57
CA GLU A 190 49.82 -35.52 26.90
C GLU A 190 50.23 -35.24 25.48
N THR A 191 49.27 -35.18 24.56
CA THR A 191 49.47 -34.56 23.24
C THR A 191 49.41 -33.05 23.36
N LYS A 192 49.83 -32.31 22.34
CA LYS A 192 49.44 -30.93 22.18
C LYS A 192 47.91 -30.83 22.04
N GLU A 193 47.34 -29.72 22.44
CA GLU A 193 45.96 -29.40 22.25
C GLU A 193 45.73 -28.91 20.79
N VAL A 194 44.61 -29.30 20.23
CA VAL A 194 44.15 -28.84 18.90
C VAL A 194 42.88 -28.05 19.09
N THR A 195 42.90 -26.79 18.68
CA THR A 195 41.78 -25.88 18.81
C THR A 195 41.19 -25.56 17.46
N ASN A 196 39.88 -25.53 17.37
CA ASN A 196 39.14 -25.03 16.20
C ASN A 196 38.00 -24.12 16.66
N THR A 197 37.52 -23.28 15.78
CA THR A 197 36.38 -22.39 16.05
C THR A 197 35.31 -22.64 14.99
N LEU A 198 34.18 -23.18 15.44
CA LEU A 198 32.95 -23.15 14.62
C LEU A 198 32.51 -21.70 14.44
N VAL A 199 32.22 -21.30 13.22
CA VAL A 199 31.71 -19.97 12.88
C VAL A 199 30.34 -20.05 12.24
N SER A 200 29.57 -18.99 12.43
CA SER A 200 28.25 -18.85 11.82
C SER A 200 28.16 -17.48 11.15
N PRO A 201 27.88 -17.41 9.85
CA PRO A 201 27.62 -16.14 9.17
C PRO A 201 26.36 -15.47 9.71
N GLU A 202 26.37 -14.13 9.66
CA GLU A 202 25.22 -13.27 10.01
C GLU A 202 24.91 -12.33 8.82
N PRO A 203 24.32 -12.86 7.74
CA PRO A 203 24.00 -12.03 6.60
C PRO A 203 22.98 -10.97 6.96
N LYS A 204 23.08 -9.79 6.32
CA LYS A 204 22.18 -8.66 6.57
C LYS A 204 21.59 -8.14 5.29
N LYS A 205 20.39 -7.57 5.42
CA LYS A 205 19.64 -6.96 4.35
C LYS A 205 19.26 -5.54 4.73
N GLN A 206 19.47 -4.61 3.82
CA GLN A 206 19.00 -3.24 3.92
C GLN A 206 18.17 -2.88 2.71
N ASN A 207 17.30 -1.90 2.85
CA ASN A 207 16.62 -1.29 1.73
C ASN A 207 16.97 0.20 1.68
N LEU A 208 17.61 0.62 0.60
CA LEU A 208 18.08 1.99 0.41
C LEU A 208 17.42 2.60 -0.83
N ASN A 209 17.32 3.92 -0.89
CA ASN A 209 17.00 4.62 -2.12
C ASN A 209 18.27 4.86 -2.96
N LYS A 210 18.13 5.51 -4.13
CA LYS A 210 19.26 5.84 -5.01
C LYS A 210 20.34 6.72 -4.35
N ASP A 211 19.96 7.49 -3.34
CA ASP A 211 20.86 8.38 -2.59
C ASP A 211 21.44 7.69 -1.34
N LYS A 212 21.28 6.35 -1.25
CA LYS A 212 21.74 5.51 -0.14
C LYS A 212 21.13 5.84 1.23
N VAL A 213 19.93 6.42 1.24
CA VAL A 213 19.17 6.68 2.45
C VAL A 213 18.33 5.43 2.76
N ASP A 214 18.31 5.03 4.04
CA ASP A 214 17.50 3.89 4.50
C ASP A 214 15.99 4.18 4.37
N ILE A 215 15.30 3.32 3.66
CA ILE A 215 13.87 3.38 3.42
C ILE A 215 13.11 2.17 4.00
N ASN A 216 13.75 1.36 4.83
CA ASN A 216 13.08 0.26 5.52
C ASN A 216 11.93 0.79 6.40
N GLY A 217 10.76 0.16 6.32
CA GLY A 217 9.56 0.58 7.05
C GLY A 217 8.88 1.83 6.51
N LYS A 218 9.39 2.43 5.43
CA LYS A 218 8.85 3.67 4.86
C LYS A 218 7.80 3.40 3.79
N PRO A 219 6.85 4.34 3.59
CA PRO A 219 5.95 4.32 2.45
C PRO A 219 6.72 4.42 1.13
N MET A 220 6.28 3.68 0.12
CA MET A 220 6.90 3.66 -1.20
C MET A 220 5.88 3.99 -2.28
N LEU A 221 6.27 4.84 -3.23
CA LEU A 221 5.45 5.15 -4.39
C LEU A 221 5.64 4.09 -5.49
N VAL A 222 4.59 3.79 -6.23
CA VAL A 222 4.72 2.97 -7.45
C VAL A 222 5.69 3.61 -8.44
N GLY A 223 6.44 2.79 -9.17
CA GLY A 223 7.48 3.24 -10.08
C GLY A 223 8.78 3.70 -9.40
N SER A 224 8.85 3.77 -8.07
CA SER A 224 10.10 4.04 -7.36
C SER A 224 10.93 2.77 -7.17
N GLN A 225 12.25 2.96 -6.98
CA GLN A 225 13.18 1.84 -6.84
C GLN A 225 13.58 1.62 -5.39
N ASN A 226 13.56 0.35 -4.99
CA ASN A 226 14.19 -0.18 -3.81
C ASN A 226 15.57 -0.70 -4.20
N TYR A 227 16.63 -0.19 -3.59
CA TYR A 227 17.99 -0.71 -3.76
C TYR A 227 18.28 -1.63 -2.58
N TYR A 228 17.88 -2.90 -2.71
CA TYR A 228 18.18 -3.89 -1.69
C TYR A 228 19.67 -4.17 -1.67
N THR A 229 20.25 -4.05 -0.50
CA THR A 229 21.67 -4.27 -0.24
C THR A 229 21.80 -5.50 0.64
N LEU A 230 22.41 -6.57 0.10
CA LEU A 230 22.60 -7.84 0.76
C LEU A 230 24.07 -7.97 1.15
N SER A 231 24.34 -8.24 2.40
CA SER A 231 25.69 -8.48 2.89
C SER A 231 25.96 -9.98 2.92
N TRP A 232 26.79 -10.46 1.98
CA TRP A 232 27.34 -11.81 2.00
C TRP A 232 28.46 -11.82 3.03
N ASP A 233 28.18 -12.35 4.20
CA ASP A 233 29.09 -12.37 5.36
C ASP A 233 30.09 -13.51 5.20
N LEU A 234 31.29 -13.19 4.75
CA LEU A 234 32.39 -14.13 4.52
C LEU A 234 33.57 -13.90 5.47
N ASP A 235 33.59 -12.82 6.23
CA ASP A 235 34.73 -12.50 7.12
C ASP A 235 34.86 -13.49 8.28
N GLN A 236 33.75 -14.14 8.66
CA GLN A 236 33.73 -15.22 9.64
C GLN A 236 34.58 -16.43 9.19
N TYR A 237 34.70 -16.63 7.87
CA TYR A 237 35.45 -17.77 7.30
C TYR A 237 36.94 -17.48 7.08
N ARG A 238 37.45 -16.35 7.52
CA ARG A 238 38.88 -16.01 7.31
C ARG A 238 39.80 -17.12 7.78
N GLY A 239 40.60 -17.66 6.84
CA GLY A 239 41.54 -18.75 7.09
C GLY A 239 40.92 -20.15 7.11
N ILE A 240 39.63 -20.30 6.76
CA ILE A 240 39.01 -21.64 6.62
C ILE A 240 39.73 -22.49 5.57
N LYS A 241 39.89 -23.76 5.87
CA LYS A 241 40.46 -24.78 4.98
C LYS A 241 39.45 -25.90 4.79
N ALA A 242 38.40 -25.59 4.03
CA ALA A 242 37.37 -26.57 3.69
C ALA A 242 37.91 -27.64 2.71
N ASP A 243 37.38 -28.83 2.79
CA ASP A 243 37.69 -29.89 1.81
C ASP A 243 36.87 -29.71 0.52
N ASN A 244 37.26 -30.43 -0.52
CA ASN A 244 36.62 -30.37 -1.83
C ASN A 244 35.13 -30.74 -1.78
N SER A 245 34.72 -31.63 -0.90
CA SER A 245 33.32 -32.02 -0.74
C SER A 245 32.46 -30.91 -0.12
N GLN A 246 33.02 -30.15 0.80
CA GLN A 246 32.38 -28.99 1.40
C GLN A 246 32.25 -27.87 0.38
N ILE A 247 33.32 -27.56 -0.39
CA ILE A 247 33.31 -26.54 -1.44
C ILE A 247 32.31 -26.88 -2.54
N ALA A 248 32.19 -28.16 -2.88
CA ALA A 248 31.23 -28.67 -3.88
C ALA A 248 29.77 -28.50 -3.48
N GLN A 249 29.46 -28.26 -2.19
CA GLN A 249 28.10 -27.86 -1.77
C GLN A 249 27.70 -26.49 -2.36
N GLY A 250 28.68 -25.70 -2.78
CA GLY A 250 28.47 -24.41 -3.42
C GLY A 250 28.25 -23.25 -2.47
N PHE A 251 28.20 -22.08 -3.07
CA PHE A 251 27.93 -20.79 -2.43
C PHE A 251 26.81 -20.12 -3.16
N TYR A 252 25.78 -19.68 -2.43
CA TYR A 252 24.61 -19.04 -3.00
C TYR A 252 24.15 -17.89 -2.13
N PHE A 253 23.60 -16.88 -2.75
CA PHE A 253 22.76 -15.93 -2.06
C PHE A 253 21.38 -15.94 -2.72
N VAL A 254 20.33 -16.09 -1.93
CA VAL A 254 18.94 -16.21 -2.42
C VAL A 254 18.17 -14.98 -1.96
N ASP A 255 17.56 -14.25 -2.90
CA ASP A 255 16.67 -13.14 -2.60
C ASP A 255 15.22 -13.54 -2.90
N ASP A 256 14.43 -13.73 -1.84
CA ASP A 256 13.01 -14.09 -1.91
C ASP A 256 12.18 -12.81 -2.00
N CYS A 257 12.22 -12.18 -3.18
CA CYS A 257 11.53 -10.91 -3.42
C CYS A 257 10.03 -11.12 -3.67
N PRO A 258 9.16 -10.20 -3.18
CA PRO A 258 7.72 -10.28 -3.40
C PRO A 258 7.37 -9.88 -4.84
N GLU A 259 7.27 -10.85 -5.75
CA GLU A 259 6.99 -10.63 -7.18
C GLU A 259 5.64 -9.96 -7.45
N GLU A 260 4.69 -10.03 -6.53
CA GLU A 260 3.41 -9.33 -6.62
C GLU A 260 3.54 -7.81 -6.42
N ALA A 261 4.64 -7.36 -5.84
CA ALA A 261 4.89 -5.95 -5.51
C ALA A 261 6.07 -5.33 -6.24
N LEU A 262 7.08 -6.13 -6.60
CA LEU A 262 8.36 -5.66 -7.08
C LEU A 262 8.77 -6.33 -8.41
N LEU A 263 9.39 -5.53 -9.26
CA LEU A 263 10.05 -5.99 -10.49
C LEU A 263 11.56 -5.79 -10.38
N PRO A 264 12.37 -6.86 -10.33
CA PRO A 264 13.83 -6.75 -10.32
C PRO A 264 14.40 -6.13 -11.61
N ASP A 265 15.42 -5.31 -11.46
CA ASP A 265 16.25 -4.81 -12.56
C ASP A 265 17.57 -5.62 -12.61
N GLU A 266 17.54 -6.76 -13.27
CA GLU A 266 18.69 -7.68 -13.33
C GLU A 266 19.93 -7.05 -13.96
N ALA A 267 19.76 -6.11 -14.90
CA ALA A 267 20.89 -5.45 -15.57
C ALA A 267 21.63 -4.47 -14.65
N ALA A 268 20.99 -3.99 -13.60
CA ALA A 268 21.55 -3.04 -12.67
C ALA A 268 22.12 -3.68 -11.38
N ILE A 269 22.10 -5.02 -11.28
CA ILE A 269 22.65 -5.74 -10.14
C ILE A 269 24.18 -5.56 -10.07
N GLN A 270 24.69 -5.29 -8.87
CA GLN A 270 26.10 -5.09 -8.61
C GLN A 270 26.61 -5.99 -7.49
N PHE A 271 27.82 -6.48 -7.66
CA PHE A 271 28.56 -7.24 -6.64
C PHE A 271 29.85 -6.48 -6.32
N ILE A 272 30.00 -6.09 -5.06
CA ILE A 272 31.06 -5.15 -4.66
C ILE A 272 31.74 -5.67 -3.38
N THR A 273 33.07 -5.70 -3.37
CA THR A 273 33.86 -6.00 -2.16
C THR A 273 33.82 -4.83 -1.17
N SER A 274 34.28 -5.05 0.06
CA SER A 274 34.35 -4.03 1.10
C SER A 274 35.23 -2.82 0.73
N ASP A 275 36.25 -3.00 -0.14
CA ASP A 275 37.08 -1.93 -0.66
C ASP A 275 36.55 -1.28 -1.97
N GLY A 276 35.32 -1.63 -2.38
CA GLY A 276 34.61 -1.01 -3.51
C GLY A 276 34.95 -1.61 -4.88
N LYS A 277 35.67 -2.73 -4.94
CA LYS A 277 35.97 -3.39 -6.22
C LYS A 277 34.80 -4.23 -6.70
N THR A 278 34.58 -4.25 -8.01
CA THR A 278 33.58 -5.11 -8.62
C THR A 278 34.01 -6.57 -8.57
N VAL A 279 33.09 -7.44 -8.16
CA VAL A 279 33.26 -8.90 -8.18
C VAL A 279 32.69 -9.43 -9.49
N SER A 280 33.46 -10.25 -10.20
CA SER A 280 33.05 -10.94 -11.41
C SER A 280 32.86 -12.43 -11.19
N GLY A 281 32.25 -13.13 -12.17
CA GLY A 281 32.05 -14.59 -12.11
C GLY A 281 30.91 -15.02 -11.17
N ILE A 282 29.95 -14.11 -10.90
CA ILE A 282 28.70 -14.43 -10.21
C ILE A 282 27.58 -14.35 -11.23
N THR A 283 26.81 -15.41 -11.37
CA THR A 283 25.61 -15.47 -12.21
C THR A 283 24.37 -15.14 -11.39
N VAL A 284 23.39 -14.50 -12.06
CA VAL A 284 22.06 -14.22 -11.51
C VAL A 284 21.05 -15.09 -12.23
N LYS A 285 20.23 -15.84 -11.51
CA LYS A 285 19.19 -16.66 -12.11
C LYS A 285 17.92 -16.60 -11.26
N ALA A 286 16.80 -16.32 -11.90
CA ALA A 286 15.47 -16.39 -11.29
C ALA A 286 14.90 -17.81 -11.46
N TYR A 287 14.22 -18.28 -10.42
CA TYR A 287 13.48 -19.55 -10.42
C TYR A 287 12.05 -19.28 -9.95
N SER A 288 11.09 -19.94 -10.59
CA SER A 288 9.68 -19.79 -10.22
C SER A 288 9.30 -20.66 -9.01
N GLN A 289 10.08 -21.70 -8.73
CA GLN A 289 9.88 -22.61 -7.60
C GLN A 289 11.18 -23.29 -7.18
N LEU A 290 11.26 -23.69 -5.92
CA LEU A 290 12.47 -24.30 -5.34
C LEU A 290 12.93 -25.56 -6.08
N SER A 291 12.00 -26.36 -6.60
CA SER A 291 12.33 -27.61 -7.32
C SER A 291 13.15 -27.43 -8.61
N GLU A 292 13.17 -26.21 -9.16
CA GLU A 292 13.95 -25.85 -10.36
C GLU A 292 15.37 -25.39 -10.05
N ALA A 293 15.63 -25.03 -8.79
CA ALA A 293 16.94 -24.54 -8.33
C ALA A 293 17.99 -25.68 -8.29
N PRO A 294 19.29 -25.35 -8.18
CA PRO A 294 20.35 -26.36 -8.00
C PRO A 294 20.08 -27.29 -6.82
N LYS A 295 20.35 -28.60 -6.97
CA LYS A 295 20.05 -29.63 -5.96
C LYS A 295 20.71 -29.34 -4.60
N MET A 296 21.95 -28.84 -4.60
CA MET A 296 22.65 -28.47 -3.36
C MET A 296 21.95 -27.33 -2.63
N LEU A 297 21.46 -26.33 -3.38
CA LEU A 297 20.67 -25.23 -2.82
C LEU A 297 19.33 -25.73 -2.25
N GLN A 298 18.62 -26.58 -3.00
CA GLN A 298 17.38 -27.20 -2.50
C GLN A 298 17.60 -27.92 -1.18
N ALA A 299 18.67 -28.72 -1.08
CA ALA A 299 19.01 -29.48 0.13
C ALA A 299 19.33 -28.55 1.32
N ALA A 300 20.12 -27.51 1.10
CA ALA A 300 20.50 -26.54 2.13
C ALA A 300 19.29 -25.78 2.69
N LEU A 301 18.42 -25.27 1.83
CA LEU A 301 17.19 -24.59 2.23
C LEU A 301 16.22 -25.53 2.96
N SER A 302 16.03 -26.74 2.43
CA SER A 302 15.14 -27.73 3.02
C SER A 302 15.61 -28.18 4.41
N LYS A 303 16.91 -28.28 4.64
CA LYS A 303 17.51 -28.63 5.95
C LYS A 303 17.07 -27.62 7.04
N GLN A 304 16.95 -26.36 6.70
CA GLN A 304 16.49 -25.30 7.59
C GLN A 304 14.98 -25.03 7.47
N LYS A 305 14.24 -25.86 6.74
CA LYS A 305 12.79 -25.69 6.48
C LYS A 305 12.44 -24.36 5.82
N ILE A 306 13.39 -23.79 5.09
CA ILE A 306 13.20 -22.56 4.32
C ILE A 306 12.52 -22.91 3.00
N GLN A 307 11.43 -22.19 2.71
CA GLN A 307 10.69 -22.33 1.46
C GLN A 307 10.41 -20.94 0.91
N PRO A 308 11.09 -20.52 -0.15
CA PRO A 308 10.83 -19.22 -0.80
C PRO A 308 9.38 -19.10 -1.23
N LYS A 309 8.83 -17.90 -1.07
CA LYS A 309 7.45 -17.58 -1.46
C LYS A 309 7.43 -17.14 -2.92
N GLY A 310 6.92 -17.98 -3.82
CA GLY A 310 6.84 -17.65 -5.24
C GLY A 310 8.20 -17.66 -5.93
N ALA A 311 8.43 -16.73 -6.86
CA ALA A 311 9.69 -16.59 -7.58
C ALA A 311 10.77 -15.96 -6.71
N PHE A 312 12.02 -16.36 -6.92
CA PHE A 312 13.18 -15.87 -6.18
C PHE A 312 14.41 -15.77 -7.08
N GLN A 313 15.32 -14.85 -6.73
CA GLN A 313 16.61 -14.72 -7.42
C GLN A 313 17.70 -15.51 -6.68
N VAL A 314 18.60 -16.12 -7.44
CA VAL A 314 19.78 -16.81 -6.92
C VAL A 314 21.03 -16.19 -7.53
N PHE A 315 21.91 -15.74 -6.66
CA PHE A 315 23.25 -15.27 -7.00
C PHE A 315 24.22 -16.40 -6.67
N MET A 316 24.98 -16.88 -7.65
CA MET A 316 25.90 -18.00 -7.46
C MET A 316 27.18 -17.83 -8.27
N PRO A 317 28.35 -18.16 -7.70
CA PRO A 317 29.59 -18.21 -8.45
C PRO A 317 29.55 -19.23 -9.56
N GLU A 318 30.14 -18.90 -10.70
CA GLU A 318 30.32 -19.82 -11.82
C GLU A 318 31.28 -20.96 -11.47
N ASP A 319 32.30 -20.66 -10.66
CA ASP A 319 33.31 -21.58 -10.16
C ASP A 319 33.39 -21.49 -8.62
N PRO A 320 32.80 -22.43 -7.87
CA PRO A 320 32.84 -22.43 -6.41
C PRO A 320 34.26 -22.48 -5.82
N GLN A 321 35.21 -23.19 -6.47
CA GLN A 321 36.58 -23.30 -6.01
C GLN A 321 37.31 -21.96 -6.13
N ALA A 322 37.20 -21.31 -7.29
CA ALA A 322 37.79 -19.99 -7.50
C ALA A 322 37.19 -18.93 -6.53
N PHE A 323 35.89 -19.02 -6.26
CA PHE A 323 35.21 -18.14 -5.31
C PHE A 323 35.70 -18.38 -3.89
N PHE A 324 35.83 -19.63 -3.47
CA PHE A 324 36.38 -20.00 -2.17
C PHE A 324 37.78 -19.40 -1.97
N GLU A 325 38.69 -19.58 -2.93
CA GLU A 325 40.07 -19.11 -2.86
C GLU A 325 40.17 -17.59 -2.90
N SER A 326 39.29 -16.93 -3.65
CA SER A 326 39.38 -15.49 -3.85
C SER A 326 38.73 -14.67 -2.73
N TYR A 327 37.62 -15.18 -2.14
CA TYR A 327 36.79 -14.42 -1.21
C TYR A 327 36.57 -15.13 0.13
N VAL A 328 36.18 -16.42 0.14
CA VAL A 328 35.74 -17.11 1.36
C VAL A 328 36.89 -17.30 2.33
N THR A 329 37.97 -17.98 1.91
CA THR A 329 39.11 -18.21 2.82
C THR A 329 39.88 -16.94 3.17
N LYS A 330 39.74 -15.87 2.35
CA LYS A 330 40.29 -14.56 2.68
C LYS A 330 39.41 -13.74 3.63
N GLY A 331 38.19 -14.20 3.87
CA GLY A 331 37.21 -13.47 4.68
C GLY A 331 36.83 -12.14 4.07
N GLU A 332 36.63 -12.08 2.76
CA GLU A 332 36.27 -10.86 2.03
C GLU A 332 34.77 -10.80 1.82
N ASN A 333 34.12 -9.93 2.56
CA ASN A 333 32.66 -9.70 2.43
C ASN A 333 32.29 -9.15 1.05
N ILE A 334 31.15 -9.59 0.53
CA ILE A 334 30.60 -9.08 -0.73
C ILE A 334 29.26 -8.43 -0.46
N THR A 335 29.07 -7.23 -0.97
CA THR A 335 27.80 -6.54 -0.99
C THR A 335 27.12 -6.76 -2.33
N ILE A 336 25.90 -7.29 -2.32
CA ILE A 336 25.03 -7.41 -3.50
C ILE A 336 24.06 -6.24 -3.45
N VAL A 337 24.02 -5.45 -4.53
CA VAL A 337 23.00 -4.40 -4.69
C VAL A 337 22.05 -4.85 -5.79
N THR A 338 20.78 -5.08 -5.44
CA THR A 338 19.74 -5.53 -6.37
C THR A 338 18.60 -4.52 -6.39
N PRO A 339 18.54 -3.64 -7.41
CA PRO A 339 17.45 -2.69 -7.58
C PRO A 339 16.15 -3.37 -8.00
N MET A 340 15.03 -2.94 -7.41
CA MET A 340 13.70 -3.43 -7.74
C MET A 340 12.71 -2.29 -7.78
N THR A 341 11.87 -2.23 -8.81
CA THR A 341 10.86 -1.20 -9.00
C THR A 341 9.52 -1.64 -8.43
N VAL A 342 8.85 -0.76 -7.68
CA VAL A 342 7.50 -1.00 -7.18
C VAL A 342 6.51 -1.02 -8.35
N LEU A 343 5.74 -2.10 -8.49
CA LEU A 343 4.79 -2.31 -9.58
C LEU A 343 3.62 -1.32 -9.54
N GLU A 344 3.17 -0.90 -10.72
CA GLU A 344 1.99 -0.05 -10.88
C GLU A 344 0.70 -0.69 -10.34
N THR A 345 0.62 -2.02 -10.33
CA THR A 345 -0.51 -2.77 -9.76
C THR A 345 -0.68 -2.56 -8.26
N MET A 346 0.34 -2.06 -7.58
CA MET A 346 0.32 -1.72 -6.16
C MET A 346 -0.31 -0.35 -5.87
N LEU A 347 -0.57 0.46 -6.91
CA LEU A 347 -1.09 1.82 -6.74
C LEU A 347 -2.35 1.85 -5.88
N ASN A 348 -2.33 2.69 -4.85
CA ASN A 348 -3.43 2.88 -3.91
C ASN A 348 -3.92 1.62 -3.19
N SER A 349 -3.06 0.61 -3.06
CA SER A 349 -3.41 -0.68 -2.45
C SER A 349 -3.45 -0.65 -0.92
N GLY A 350 -2.63 0.18 -0.29
CA GLY A 350 -2.38 0.16 1.14
C GLY A 350 -1.67 -1.12 1.61
N LYS A 351 -1.16 -1.94 0.68
CA LYS A 351 -0.54 -3.22 0.99
C LYS A 351 0.92 -3.07 1.36
N SER A 352 1.33 -3.85 2.35
CA SER A 352 2.73 -4.06 2.69
C SER A 352 3.34 -5.17 1.85
N TYR A 353 4.66 -5.11 1.68
CA TYR A 353 5.46 -6.18 1.10
C TYR A 353 6.74 -6.36 1.90
N GLU A 354 7.20 -7.58 1.98
CA GLU A 354 8.38 -7.98 2.73
C GLU A 354 9.40 -8.60 1.79
N ASN A 355 10.68 -8.35 2.08
CA ASN A 355 11.76 -8.98 1.37
C ASN A 355 12.78 -9.53 2.34
N VAL A 356 13.09 -10.83 2.21
CA VAL A 356 14.04 -11.59 3.02
C VAL A 356 15.02 -12.29 2.08
N ALA A 357 16.21 -12.58 2.56
CA ALA A 357 17.22 -13.27 1.76
C ALA A 357 17.97 -14.30 2.59
N TYR A 358 18.70 -15.18 1.91
CA TYR A 358 19.41 -16.30 2.52
C TYR A 358 20.81 -16.42 1.95
N GLN A 359 21.80 -16.41 2.82
CA GLN A 359 23.17 -16.80 2.49
C GLN A 359 23.31 -18.31 2.64
N VAL A 360 23.83 -18.99 1.63
CA VAL A 360 24.00 -20.43 1.64
C VAL A 360 25.46 -20.77 1.34
N ASP A 361 26.15 -21.29 2.33
CA ASP A 361 27.57 -21.68 2.26
C ASP A 361 27.75 -23.07 2.80
N PHE A 362 28.56 -23.88 2.13
CA PHE A 362 28.87 -25.25 2.57
C PHE A 362 27.64 -26.11 2.89
N GLY A 363 26.55 -25.91 2.13
CA GLY A 363 25.30 -26.66 2.34
C GLY A 363 24.47 -26.22 3.54
N GLN A 364 24.76 -25.08 4.13
CA GLN A 364 24.01 -24.49 5.24
C GLN A 364 23.40 -23.15 4.82
N ALA A 365 22.13 -22.91 5.16
CA ALA A 365 21.43 -21.68 4.85
C ALA A 365 21.27 -20.80 6.09
N TYR A 366 21.54 -19.51 5.96
CA TYR A 366 21.44 -18.50 7.01
C TYR A 366 20.55 -17.35 6.54
N GLU A 367 19.55 -17.00 7.34
CA GLU A 367 18.54 -15.99 7.01
C GLU A 367 19.02 -14.58 7.36
N THR A 368 18.73 -13.60 6.50
CA THR A 368 18.90 -12.18 6.82
C THR A 368 17.76 -11.68 7.70
N ASN A 369 17.87 -10.47 8.22
CA ASN A 369 16.70 -9.75 8.69
C ASN A 369 15.75 -9.47 7.52
N THR A 370 14.44 -9.39 7.82
CA THR A 370 13.41 -8.99 6.87
C THR A 370 13.32 -7.46 6.80
N VAL A 371 13.19 -6.92 5.60
CA VAL A 371 12.86 -5.52 5.36
C VAL A 371 11.45 -5.40 4.82
N THR A 372 10.71 -4.39 5.28
CA THR A 372 9.28 -4.23 4.98
C THR A 372 9.01 -2.83 4.49
N ASN A 373 8.18 -2.70 3.46
CA ASN A 373 7.66 -1.43 2.98
C ASN A 373 6.16 -1.57 2.66
N PHE A 374 5.49 -0.48 2.38
CA PHE A 374 4.11 -0.49 1.96
C PHE A 374 3.83 0.60 0.93
N VAL A 375 2.82 0.40 0.09
CA VAL A 375 2.34 1.41 -0.84
C VAL A 375 1.14 2.13 -0.22
N PRO A 376 1.17 3.47 -0.11
CA PRO A 376 0.10 4.20 0.52
C PRO A 376 -1.26 3.99 -0.14
N LYS A 377 -2.31 3.95 0.69
CA LYS A 377 -3.69 4.13 0.26
C LYS A 377 -4.10 5.55 0.58
N VAL A 378 -4.28 6.36 -0.45
CA VAL A 378 -4.68 7.77 -0.36
C VAL A 378 -6.17 7.85 -0.62
N THR A 379 -6.91 8.39 0.34
CA THR A 379 -8.38 8.46 0.30
C THR A 379 -8.85 9.90 0.53
N PRO A 380 -8.75 10.76 -0.50
CA PRO A 380 -9.33 12.09 -0.41
C PRO A 380 -10.84 12.00 -0.34
N HIS A 381 -11.48 12.91 0.38
CA HIS A 381 -12.94 12.96 0.55
C HIS A 381 -13.50 14.27 0.05
N LYS A 382 -14.71 14.22 -0.48
CA LYS A 382 -15.46 15.39 -0.89
C LYS A 382 -16.85 15.37 -0.27
N SER A 383 -17.27 16.52 0.22
CA SER A 383 -18.64 16.76 0.69
C SER A 383 -19.11 18.13 0.26
N ASN A 384 -20.42 18.35 0.25
CA ASN A 384 -21.03 19.64 0.08
C ASN A 384 -21.76 20.03 1.37
N THR A 385 -21.50 21.22 1.88
CA THR A 385 -22.14 21.69 3.12
C THR A 385 -22.77 23.05 2.94
N ASN A 386 -23.67 23.43 3.85
CA ASN A 386 -24.12 24.81 4.00
C ASN A 386 -23.06 25.63 4.77
N GLN A 387 -23.36 26.90 5.03
CA GLN A 387 -22.46 27.80 5.75
C GLN A 387 -22.15 27.32 7.17
N GLU A 388 -23.08 26.65 7.83
CA GLU A 388 -22.94 26.11 9.17
C GLU A 388 -22.16 24.77 9.21
N GLY A 389 -21.78 24.25 8.03
CA GLY A 389 -21.03 23.00 7.91
C GLY A 389 -21.89 21.74 7.91
N ILE A 390 -23.21 21.88 7.80
CA ILE A 390 -24.15 20.75 7.71
C ILE A 390 -24.15 20.22 6.26
N SER A 391 -24.09 18.89 6.11
CA SER A 391 -24.08 18.25 4.79
C SER A 391 -25.37 18.51 4.02
N ILE A 392 -25.20 18.90 2.76
CA ILE A 392 -26.29 19.07 1.79
C ILE A 392 -26.14 18.11 0.59
N ASP A 393 -25.30 17.10 0.72
CA ASP A 393 -25.09 16.08 -0.31
C ASP A 393 -26.42 15.38 -0.64
N GLY A 394 -26.73 15.23 -1.93
CA GLY A 394 -27.95 14.58 -2.43
C GLY A 394 -29.24 15.40 -2.24
N LYS A 395 -29.15 16.62 -1.67
CA LYS A 395 -30.31 17.46 -1.40
C LYS A 395 -30.68 18.36 -2.59
N THR A 396 -31.92 18.83 -2.56
CA THR A 396 -32.43 19.83 -3.48
C THR A 396 -31.98 21.22 -3.05
N VAL A 397 -31.43 21.96 -3.99
CA VAL A 397 -30.88 23.30 -3.80
C VAL A 397 -31.81 24.32 -4.46
N LEU A 398 -32.25 25.31 -3.69
CA LEU A 398 -33.05 26.42 -4.20
C LEU A 398 -32.16 27.51 -4.80
N PRO A 399 -32.73 28.46 -5.59
CA PRO A 399 -31.98 29.59 -6.15
C PRO A 399 -31.16 30.34 -5.10
N ASN A 400 -30.02 30.89 -5.50
CA ASN A 400 -29.11 31.67 -4.67
C ASN A 400 -28.44 30.94 -3.49
N THR A 401 -28.58 29.61 -3.40
CA THR A 401 -27.89 28.81 -2.38
C THR A 401 -26.39 28.77 -2.67
N VAL A 402 -25.57 28.93 -1.64
CA VAL A 402 -24.13 28.73 -1.70
C VAL A 402 -23.79 27.31 -1.29
N ASN A 403 -23.13 26.60 -2.18
CA ASN A 403 -22.53 25.29 -1.92
C ASN A 403 -21.13 25.52 -1.35
N TYR A 404 -20.83 24.96 -0.19
CA TYR A 404 -19.48 24.96 0.38
C TYR A 404 -18.88 23.56 0.18
N TYR A 405 -18.20 23.36 -0.95
CA TYR A 405 -17.51 22.10 -1.20
C TYR A 405 -16.30 21.99 -0.30
N LYS A 406 -16.23 20.93 0.48
CA LYS A 406 -15.10 20.57 1.34
C LYS A 406 -14.38 19.38 0.75
N ILE A 407 -13.10 19.55 0.43
CA ILE A 407 -12.23 18.50 -0.07
C ILE A 407 -11.17 18.26 0.98
N VAL A 408 -11.12 17.03 1.48
CA VAL A 408 -10.10 16.59 2.45
C VAL A 408 -8.95 15.96 1.68
N LEU A 409 -7.78 16.58 1.72
CA LEU A 409 -6.54 16.05 1.17
C LEU A 409 -5.89 15.17 2.23
N ASP A 410 -5.66 13.90 1.90
CA ASP A 410 -5.15 12.88 2.81
C ASP A 410 -3.66 12.63 2.57
N TYR A 411 -2.83 13.05 3.53
CA TYR A 411 -1.38 12.76 3.55
C TYR A 411 -0.99 11.79 4.67
N SER A 412 -1.95 11.22 5.39
CA SER A 412 -1.68 10.40 6.58
C SER A 412 -0.74 9.23 6.33
N GLN A 413 -0.83 8.62 5.16
CA GLN A 413 -0.02 7.46 4.79
C GLN A 413 1.36 7.82 4.23
N TYR A 414 1.63 9.12 4.01
CA TYR A 414 2.95 9.59 3.60
C TYR A 414 3.87 9.95 4.78
N LYS A 415 3.41 9.76 6.01
CA LYS A 415 4.20 10.09 7.20
C LYS A 415 5.59 9.44 7.12
N ASP A 416 6.62 10.26 7.34
CA ASP A 416 8.03 9.86 7.31
C ASP A 416 8.51 9.27 5.99
N MET A 417 7.80 9.49 4.88
CA MET A 417 8.24 9.08 3.54
C MET A 417 9.57 9.75 3.20
N VAL A 418 10.44 9.01 2.54
CA VAL A 418 11.68 9.53 1.96
C VAL A 418 11.52 9.60 0.46
N VAL A 419 11.63 10.78 -0.11
CA VAL A 419 11.52 11.03 -1.55
C VAL A 419 12.77 11.68 -2.10
N THR A 420 13.05 11.44 -3.36
CA THR A 420 14.15 12.07 -4.10
C THR A 420 13.70 13.40 -4.72
N ASP A 421 14.61 14.30 -5.03
CA ASP A 421 14.29 15.64 -5.52
C ASP A 421 13.49 15.62 -6.84
N ASP A 422 13.77 14.67 -7.72
CA ASP A 422 13.05 14.50 -8.99
C ASP A 422 11.59 14.08 -8.80
N VAL A 423 11.30 13.27 -7.79
CA VAL A 423 9.93 12.88 -7.42
C VAL A 423 9.22 14.06 -6.75
N LEU A 424 9.91 14.75 -5.85
CA LEU A 424 9.39 15.92 -5.14
C LEU A 424 9.04 17.07 -6.09
N ALA A 425 9.85 17.27 -7.14
CA ALA A 425 9.63 18.30 -8.15
C ALA A 425 8.32 18.15 -8.93
N LYS A 426 7.68 16.96 -8.91
CA LYS A 426 6.35 16.75 -9.51
C LYS A 426 5.24 17.51 -8.78
N GLY A 427 5.47 17.91 -7.53
CA GLY A 427 4.58 18.77 -6.75
C GLY A 427 3.31 18.09 -6.25
N PHE A 428 2.44 18.94 -5.67
CA PHE A 428 1.17 18.55 -5.04
C PHE A 428 0.07 19.43 -5.58
N TYR A 429 -1.04 18.79 -6.00
CA TYR A 429 -2.18 19.47 -6.60
C TYR A 429 -3.49 18.90 -6.09
N MET A 430 -4.53 19.74 -6.12
CA MET A 430 -5.91 19.32 -6.04
C MET A 430 -6.62 19.86 -7.29
N VAL A 431 -7.41 19.03 -7.95
CA VAL A 431 -8.23 19.40 -9.10
C VAL A 431 -9.70 19.26 -8.71
N ASP A 432 -10.47 20.32 -8.87
CA ASP A 432 -11.92 20.30 -8.69
C ASP A 432 -12.60 20.40 -10.07
N ASP A 433 -13.28 19.32 -10.46
CA ASP A 433 -14.08 19.22 -11.69
C ASP A 433 -15.50 19.71 -11.38
N TYR A 434 -15.63 21.05 -11.22
CA TYR A 434 -16.91 21.65 -10.89
C TYR A 434 -17.80 21.83 -12.13
N PRO A 435 -19.10 21.67 -11.99
CA PRO A 435 -20.04 21.85 -13.10
C PRO A 435 -20.23 23.34 -13.43
N GLU A 436 -19.42 23.90 -14.30
CA GLU A 436 -19.45 25.33 -14.66
C GLU A 436 -20.75 25.76 -15.32
N GLU A 437 -21.53 24.84 -15.89
CA GLU A 437 -22.87 25.13 -16.44
C GLU A 437 -23.91 25.37 -15.33
N ALA A 438 -23.67 24.84 -14.12
CA ALA A 438 -24.60 24.92 -13.00
C ALA A 438 -24.14 25.88 -11.89
N LEU A 439 -22.84 26.06 -11.71
CA LEU A 439 -22.26 26.77 -10.58
C LEU A 439 -21.40 27.96 -11.00
N THR A 440 -21.40 29.00 -10.17
CA THR A 440 -20.50 30.14 -10.26
C THR A 440 -19.55 30.14 -9.06
N LEU A 441 -18.24 30.25 -9.31
CA LEU A 441 -17.20 30.29 -8.29
C LEU A 441 -17.27 31.58 -7.46
N ILE A 442 -16.91 31.45 -6.16
CA ILE A 442 -16.72 32.57 -5.25
C ILE A 442 -15.25 32.60 -4.81
N PRO A 443 -14.33 33.23 -5.59
CA PRO A 443 -12.89 33.09 -5.36
C PRO A 443 -12.43 33.59 -3.98
N ASP A 444 -13.00 34.68 -3.48
CA ASP A 444 -12.61 35.29 -2.19
C ASP A 444 -12.99 34.41 -0.97
N GLY A 445 -13.83 33.42 -1.17
CA GLY A 445 -14.27 32.49 -0.13
C GLY A 445 -13.42 31.21 -0.01
N ILE A 446 -12.43 31.03 -0.87
CA ILE A 446 -11.57 29.84 -0.87
C ILE A 446 -10.69 29.82 0.38
N GLN A 447 -10.70 28.69 1.10
CA GLN A 447 -9.89 28.49 2.29
C GLN A 447 -9.22 27.13 2.25
N VAL A 448 -7.99 27.05 2.76
CA VAL A 448 -7.30 25.79 3.03
C VAL A 448 -6.81 25.82 4.46
N LEU A 449 -7.25 24.86 5.26
CA LEU A 449 -6.93 24.75 6.67
C LEU A 449 -6.21 23.44 6.97
N ASP A 450 -5.26 23.49 7.91
CA ASP A 450 -4.63 22.30 8.46
C ASP A 450 -5.53 21.64 9.53
N LYS A 451 -5.06 20.53 10.09
CA LYS A 451 -5.78 19.78 11.14
C LYS A 451 -6.08 20.61 12.41
N ASP A 452 -5.33 21.66 12.66
CA ASP A 452 -5.45 22.52 13.83
C ASP A 452 -6.28 23.78 13.54
N GLY A 453 -6.80 23.91 12.31
CA GLY A 453 -7.59 25.05 11.85
C GLY A 453 -6.77 26.25 11.41
N ASN A 454 -5.45 26.13 11.29
CA ASN A 454 -4.61 27.21 10.79
C ASN A 454 -4.67 27.28 9.26
N ARG A 455 -4.56 28.50 8.75
CA ARG A 455 -4.52 28.74 7.30
C ARG A 455 -3.22 28.19 6.71
N VAL A 456 -3.36 27.38 5.67
CA VAL A 456 -2.23 26.89 4.87
C VAL A 456 -1.74 28.00 3.96
N SER A 457 -0.42 28.24 3.92
CA SER A 457 0.25 29.19 3.03
C SER A 457 1.05 28.45 1.96
N GLY A 458 1.53 29.19 0.94
CA GLY A 458 2.36 28.63 -0.12
C GLY A 458 1.57 27.78 -1.11
N ILE A 459 0.32 28.14 -1.35
CA ILE A 459 -0.56 27.51 -2.33
C ILE A 459 -1.19 28.60 -3.24
N SER A 460 -1.37 28.23 -4.49
CA SER A 460 -2.06 29.04 -5.50
C SER A 460 -3.27 28.30 -6.05
N VAL A 461 -4.34 29.04 -6.36
CA VAL A 461 -5.54 28.48 -6.99
C VAL A 461 -5.71 29.13 -8.36
N SER A 462 -5.84 28.33 -9.40
CA SER A 462 -6.05 28.75 -10.78
C SER A 462 -7.24 28.04 -11.39
N THR A 463 -7.95 28.73 -12.28
CA THR A 463 -9.05 28.14 -13.05
C THR A 463 -8.62 27.98 -14.49
N TYR A 464 -8.85 26.80 -15.06
CA TYR A 464 -8.56 26.47 -16.46
C TYR A 464 -9.86 26.10 -17.17
N ALA A 465 -9.99 26.49 -18.43
CA ALA A 465 -11.19 26.18 -19.22
C ALA A 465 -11.29 24.68 -19.56
N SER A 466 -10.17 23.96 -19.51
CA SER A 466 -10.13 22.51 -19.69
C SER A 466 -8.86 21.91 -19.10
N LEU A 467 -8.83 20.59 -18.92
CA LEU A 467 -7.64 19.86 -18.48
C LEU A 467 -6.41 20.10 -19.36
N SER A 468 -6.61 20.32 -20.68
CA SER A 468 -5.50 20.52 -21.62
C SER A 468 -4.71 21.81 -21.38
N GLU A 469 -5.26 22.76 -20.65
CA GLU A 469 -4.61 24.02 -20.29
C GLU A 469 -3.91 23.96 -18.92
N ALA A 470 -4.17 22.93 -18.14
CA ALA A 470 -3.59 22.73 -16.81
C ALA A 470 -2.09 22.37 -16.89
N PRO A 471 -1.34 22.45 -15.77
CA PRO A 471 0.05 22.02 -15.74
C PRO A 471 0.26 20.60 -16.26
N LYS A 472 1.35 20.36 -17.00
CA LYS A 472 1.63 19.06 -17.65
C LYS A 472 1.62 17.89 -16.67
N VAL A 473 2.13 18.08 -15.43
CA VAL A 473 2.10 17.06 -14.38
C VAL A 473 0.67 16.64 -14.05
N VAL A 474 -0.26 17.60 -13.98
CA VAL A 474 -1.69 17.35 -13.75
C VAL A 474 -2.29 16.55 -14.90
N GLN A 475 -2.04 16.98 -16.14
CA GLN A 475 -2.52 16.29 -17.33
C GLN A 475 -2.05 14.83 -17.36
N ASP A 476 -0.75 14.59 -17.13
CA ASP A 476 -0.14 13.26 -17.18
C ASP A 476 -0.66 12.36 -16.05
N ALA A 477 -0.80 12.90 -14.83
CA ALA A 477 -1.33 12.16 -13.70
C ALA A 477 -2.78 11.71 -13.93
N MET A 478 -3.61 12.61 -14.46
CA MET A 478 -5.01 12.33 -14.80
C MET A 478 -5.12 11.30 -15.93
N ALA A 479 -4.33 11.45 -17.00
CA ALA A 479 -4.30 10.54 -18.14
C ALA A 479 -3.88 9.11 -17.72
N LYS A 480 -2.87 8.99 -16.87
CA LYS A 480 -2.40 7.70 -16.34
C LYS A 480 -3.51 6.92 -15.62
N ARG A 481 -4.43 7.63 -14.99
CA ARG A 481 -5.58 7.04 -14.27
C ARG A 481 -6.85 7.00 -15.12
N GLN A 482 -6.81 7.48 -16.36
CA GLN A 482 -7.97 7.62 -17.25
C GLN A 482 -9.08 8.50 -16.64
N PHE A 483 -8.69 9.48 -15.81
CA PHE A 483 -9.59 10.48 -15.29
C PHE A 483 -9.77 11.61 -16.31
N THR A 484 -11.02 11.91 -16.64
CA THR A 484 -11.38 12.89 -17.68
C THR A 484 -12.34 13.92 -17.11
N PRO A 485 -11.85 14.99 -16.45
CA PRO A 485 -12.68 16.11 -16.03
C PRO A 485 -13.46 16.69 -17.19
N LYS A 486 -14.67 17.18 -16.90
CA LYS A 486 -15.57 17.75 -17.89
C LYS A 486 -15.49 19.27 -17.82
N GLY A 487 -15.07 19.92 -18.93
CA GLY A 487 -15.06 21.38 -19.03
C GLY A 487 -14.03 22.06 -18.13
N ALA A 488 -14.47 23.11 -17.45
CA ALA A 488 -13.59 23.92 -16.61
C ALA A 488 -13.22 23.23 -15.30
N ILE A 489 -11.99 23.48 -14.84
CA ILE A 489 -11.47 22.93 -13.59
C ILE A 489 -10.82 24.03 -12.73
N GLN A 490 -10.92 23.87 -11.42
CA GLN A 490 -10.06 24.61 -10.48
C GLN A 490 -8.87 23.73 -10.08
N VAL A 491 -7.68 24.30 -10.10
CA VAL A 491 -6.45 23.62 -9.69
C VAL A 491 -5.81 24.38 -8.54
N LEU A 492 -5.69 23.73 -7.41
CA LEU A 492 -4.86 24.18 -6.30
C LEU A 492 -3.47 23.55 -6.47
N SER A 493 -2.41 24.35 -6.34
CA SER A 493 -1.03 23.90 -6.47
C SER A 493 -0.16 24.39 -5.33
N SER A 494 0.79 23.60 -4.87
CA SER A 494 1.85 24.04 -3.98
C SER A 494 2.83 24.95 -4.74
N ASP A 495 3.13 26.12 -4.17
CA ASP A 495 4.07 27.08 -4.77
C ASP A 495 5.52 26.62 -4.64
N ASP A 496 5.86 26.02 -3.51
CA ASP A 496 7.13 25.37 -3.20
C ASP A 496 6.87 23.93 -2.75
N PRO A 497 7.04 22.92 -3.63
CA PRO A 497 6.80 21.53 -3.30
C PRO A 497 7.60 21.01 -2.11
N LYS A 498 8.84 21.50 -1.93
CA LYS A 498 9.68 21.04 -0.81
C LYS A 498 9.17 21.58 0.53
N ALA A 499 8.88 22.87 0.61
CA ALA A 499 8.34 23.45 1.84
C ALA A 499 6.98 22.85 2.19
N TYR A 500 6.13 22.64 1.20
CA TYR A 500 4.83 21.99 1.36
C TYR A 500 4.98 20.53 1.84
N TYR A 501 5.88 19.77 1.24
CA TYR A 501 6.20 18.40 1.64
C TYR A 501 6.67 18.32 3.08
N ASP A 502 7.66 19.13 3.45
CA ASP A 502 8.25 19.11 4.80
C ASP A 502 7.21 19.48 5.88
N THR A 503 6.27 20.39 5.56
CA THR A 503 5.28 20.90 6.51
C THR A 503 4.07 19.97 6.65
N TYR A 504 3.49 19.51 5.55
CA TYR A 504 2.18 18.85 5.54
C TYR A 504 2.24 17.37 5.16
N VAL A 505 2.99 17.02 4.13
CA VAL A 505 2.99 15.67 3.55
C VAL A 505 3.81 14.70 4.39
N LYS A 506 5.07 15.04 4.66
CA LYS A 506 5.98 14.22 5.48
C LYS A 506 5.51 14.05 6.92
N THR A 507 4.78 15.01 7.44
CA THR A 507 4.19 14.96 8.77
C THR A 507 2.88 14.17 8.82
N GLY A 508 2.36 13.76 7.67
CA GLY A 508 1.15 12.95 7.55
C GLY A 508 -0.13 13.68 7.93
N GLN A 509 -0.22 14.97 7.61
CA GLN A 509 -1.39 15.77 7.92
C GLN A 509 -2.56 15.50 6.97
N THR A 510 -3.74 15.97 7.35
CA THR A 510 -4.88 16.14 6.46
C THR A 510 -5.17 17.63 6.34
N LEU A 511 -5.48 18.08 5.12
CA LEU A 511 -5.86 19.47 4.84
C LEU A 511 -7.30 19.50 4.39
N VAL A 512 -8.02 20.58 4.74
CA VAL A 512 -9.40 20.80 4.30
C VAL A 512 -9.43 22.01 3.38
N VAL A 513 -9.76 21.78 2.12
CA VAL A 513 -10.00 22.82 1.12
C VAL A 513 -11.49 23.13 1.10
N THR A 514 -11.88 24.39 1.23
CA THR A 514 -13.27 24.86 1.10
C THR A 514 -13.40 25.72 -0.14
N LEU A 515 -14.28 25.31 -1.06
CA LEU A 515 -14.58 26.01 -2.32
C LEU A 515 -16.05 26.42 -2.33
N PRO A 516 -16.40 27.70 -2.07
CA PRO A 516 -17.78 28.16 -2.13
C PRO A 516 -18.20 28.45 -3.58
N MET A 517 -19.40 28.02 -3.95
CA MET A 517 -19.98 28.19 -5.29
C MET A 517 -21.48 28.43 -5.21
N THR A 518 -22.00 29.37 -6.00
CA THR A 518 -23.42 29.68 -6.08
C THR A 518 -24.08 28.95 -7.24
N VAL A 519 -25.33 28.50 -7.05
CA VAL A 519 -26.14 27.93 -8.14
C VAL A 519 -26.51 29.01 -9.13
N LYS A 520 -26.32 28.73 -10.43
CA LYS A 520 -26.76 29.61 -11.53
C LYS A 520 -28.26 29.58 -11.68
N ASN A 521 -28.86 30.78 -11.88
CA ASN A 521 -30.30 30.94 -12.01
C ASN A 521 -30.89 30.27 -13.27
N GLU A 522 -30.10 30.12 -14.32
CA GLU A 522 -30.51 29.46 -15.57
C GLU A 522 -30.98 28.02 -15.35
N LEU A 523 -30.37 27.32 -14.40
CA LEU A 523 -30.72 25.93 -14.11
C LEU A 523 -32.11 25.80 -13.46
N THR A 524 -32.62 26.85 -12.79
CA THR A 524 -33.96 26.82 -12.19
C THR A 524 -35.08 26.89 -13.22
N LYS A 525 -34.82 27.38 -14.44
CA LYS A 525 -35.80 27.37 -15.54
C LYS A 525 -36.05 26.00 -16.13
N THR A 526 -35.01 25.18 -16.19
CA THR A 526 -35.07 23.83 -16.79
C THR A 526 -35.19 22.74 -15.75
N GLY A 527 -34.76 23.01 -14.54
CA GLY A 527 -34.47 21.99 -13.54
C GLY A 527 -33.27 21.16 -13.96
N GLY A 528 -32.72 20.36 -13.05
CA GLY A 528 -31.62 19.47 -13.37
C GLY A 528 -30.86 19.00 -12.15
N GLN A 529 -29.81 18.28 -12.44
CA GLN A 529 -28.89 17.73 -11.46
C GLN A 529 -27.48 18.18 -11.84
N TYR A 530 -26.65 18.44 -10.85
CA TYR A 530 -25.24 18.73 -11.07
C TYR A 530 -24.39 17.89 -10.14
N GLU A 531 -23.22 17.51 -10.65
CA GLU A 531 -22.25 16.65 -9.99
C GLU A 531 -20.94 17.40 -9.82
N ASN A 532 -20.25 17.14 -8.73
CA ASN A 532 -18.93 17.72 -8.50
C ASN A 532 -17.99 16.67 -7.94
N THR A 533 -16.85 16.46 -8.60
CA THR A 533 -15.80 15.48 -8.26
C THR A 533 -14.47 16.20 -8.11
N ALA A 534 -13.62 15.75 -7.21
CA ALA A 534 -12.29 16.29 -7.06
C ALA A 534 -11.22 15.20 -7.08
N TYR A 535 -9.99 15.63 -7.29
CA TYR A 535 -8.83 14.74 -7.40
C TYR A 535 -7.68 15.32 -6.58
N GLN A 536 -7.03 14.46 -5.81
CA GLN A 536 -5.76 14.75 -5.15
C GLN A 536 -4.63 14.21 -6.03
N ILE A 537 -3.62 15.02 -6.31
CA ILE A 537 -2.46 14.62 -7.12
C ILE A 537 -1.20 14.86 -6.32
N ASP A 538 -0.51 13.77 -5.99
CA ASP A 538 0.72 13.78 -5.21
C ASP A 538 1.82 13.07 -6.00
N PHE A 539 2.98 13.69 -6.14
CA PHE A 539 4.12 13.10 -6.84
C PHE A 539 3.80 12.63 -8.27
N GLY A 540 2.85 13.27 -8.94
CA GLY A 540 2.38 12.87 -10.27
C GLY A 540 1.44 11.66 -10.28
N LEU A 541 0.87 11.28 -9.15
CA LEU A 541 -0.13 10.22 -9.00
C LEU A 541 -1.48 10.81 -8.60
N ALA A 542 -2.56 10.44 -9.29
CA ALA A 542 -3.89 10.98 -9.08
C ALA A 542 -4.80 10.02 -8.30
N TYR A 543 -5.56 10.56 -7.37
CA TYR A 543 -6.54 9.86 -6.54
C TYR A 543 -7.86 10.62 -6.60
N VAL A 544 -8.99 9.92 -6.67
CA VAL A 544 -10.33 10.50 -6.85
C VAL A 544 -11.11 10.50 -5.54
N THR A 545 -11.88 11.58 -5.32
CA THR A 545 -12.87 11.67 -4.24
C THR A 545 -14.18 10.99 -4.61
N GLU A 546 -15.12 10.97 -3.68
CA GLU A 546 -16.54 10.75 -3.98
C GLU A 546 -17.05 11.87 -4.90
N THR A 547 -18.04 11.56 -5.72
CA THR A 547 -18.81 12.54 -6.46
C THR A 547 -20.00 12.98 -5.61
N VAL A 548 -20.16 14.25 -5.36
CA VAL A 548 -21.32 14.81 -4.68
C VAL A 548 -22.31 15.34 -5.69
N VAL A 549 -23.60 15.11 -5.42
CA VAL A 549 -24.69 15.35 -6.36
C VAL A 549 -25.76 16.21 -5.69
N ASN A 550 -26.24 17.23 -6.39
CA ASN A 550 -27.37 18.03 -5.94
C ASN A 550 -28.39 18.22 -7.06
N ASN A 551 -29.65 18.46 -6.67
CA ASN A 551 -30.76 18.69 -7.60
C ASN A 551 -31.21 20.12 -7.52
N VAL A 552 -31.57 20.71 -8.66
CA VAL A 552 -32.23 22.01 -8.76
C VAL A 552 -33.63 21.79 -9.32
N PRO A 553 -34.68 22.21 -8.62
CA PRO A 553 -36.02 22.02 -9.12
C PRO A 553 -36.31 22.98 -10.29
N LYS A 554 -37.10 22.52 -11.26
CA LYS A 554 -37.75 23.44 -12.22
C LYS A 554 -38.80 24.24 -11.48
N LEU A 555 -38.67 25.55 -11.46
CA LEU A 555 -39.71 26.44 -10.94
C LEU A 555 -40.60 26.90 -12.10
N ASP A 556 -41.88 26.43 -12.12
CA ASP A 556 -42.81 26.59 -13.24
C ASP A 556 -44.16 27.11 -12.73
N PRO A 557 -44.23 28.42 -12.38
CA PRO A 557 -45.49 29.00 -11.97
C PRO A 557 -46.48 29.07 -13.15
N GLN A 558 -47.74 28.87 -12.86
CA GLN A 558 -48.82 28.89 -13.87
C GLN A 558 -49.88 29.90 -13.51
N LYS A 559 -50.50 30.49 -14.52
CA LYS A 559 -51.67 31.39 -14.38
C LYS A 559 -52.86 30.79 -15.12
N ASP A 560 -54.03 30.94 -14.51
CA ASP A 560 -55.31 30.57 -15.14
C ASP A 560 -56.36 31.67 -14.82
N VAL A 561 -57.47 31.59 -15.50
CA VAL A 561 -58.68 32.38 -15.25
C VAL A 561 -59.83 31.42 -14.98
N VAL A 562 -60.51 31.61 -13.83
CA VAL A 562 -61.59 30.72 -13.42
C VAL A 562 -62.76 31.55 -12.87
N ILE A 563 -63.95 31.01 -12.87
CA ILE A 563 -65.11 31.72 -12.30
C ILE A 563 -64.97 31.88 -10.80
N ASP A 564 -64.77 30.73 -10.11
CA ASP A 564 -64.57 30.66 -8.67
C ASP A 564 -63.85 29.38 -8.27
N LEU A 565 -63.64 29.19 -6.98
CA LEU A 565 -62.96 27.99 -6.42
C LEU A 565 -63.65 26.67 -6.77
N SER A 566 -65.01 26.66 -6.87
CA SER A 566 -65.75 25.43 -7.19
C SER A 566 -65.62 25.01 -8.67
N HIS A 567 -65.22 25.97 -9.51
CA HIS A 567 -64.95 25.78 -10.95
C HIS A 567 -63.46 25.96 -11.30
N LYS A 568 -62.58 25.65 -10.36
CA LYS A 568 -61.14 25.81 -10.52
C LYS A 568 -60.50 25.03 -11.67
N ASP A 569 -61.17 23.98 -12.12
CA ASP A 569 -60.72 23.10 -13.19
C ASP A 569 -61.36 23.47 -14.56
N GLU A 570 -62.17 24.53 -14.58
CA GLU A 570 -62.83 25.06 -15.77
C GLU A 570 -62.17 26.37 -16.20
N SER A 571 -61.06 26.24 -16.91
CA SER A 571 -60.31 27.39 -17.40
C SER A 571 -61.14 28.27 -18.34
N LEU A 572 -61.02 29.59 -18.14
CA LEU A 572 -61.53 30.62 -19.04
C LEU A 572 -60.40 31.22 -19.93
N ASP A 573 -59.21 30.69 -19.87
CA ASP A 573 -58.13 31.11 -20.76
C ASP A 573 -58.50 30.84 -22.22
N GLY A 574 -58.32 31.84 -23.07
CA GLY A 574 -58.78 31.86 -24.48
C GLY A 574 -60.29 31.99 -24.67
N LYS A 575 -61.05 32.20 -23.59
CA LYS A 575 -62.55 32.27 -23.63
C LYS A 575 -63.07 33.67 -23.29
N GLU A 576 -64.40 33.76 -23.38
CA GLU A 576 -65.10 35.01 -23.09
C GLU A 576 -65.33 35.18 -21.58
N VAL A 577 -65.11 36.39 -21.10
CA VAL A 577 -65.54 36.90 -19.79
C VAL A 577 -66.55 38.02 -20.07
N ALA A 578 -67.75 37.91 -19.58
CA ALA A 578 -68.80 38.92 -19.85
C ALA A 578 -68.50 40.23 -19.13
N LEU A 579 -68.98 41.33 -19.74
CA LEU A 579 -68.86 42.65 -19.11
C LEU A 579 -69.61 42.66 -17.75
N HIS A 580 -68.96 43.21 -16.72
CA HIS A 580 -69.38 43.22 -15.30
C HIS A 580 -69.39 41.86 -14.61
N GLN A 581 -68.91 40.78 -15.24
CA GLN A 581 -68.74 39.49 -14.61
C GLN A 581 -67.64 39.51 -13.57
N THR A 582 -67.90 38.88 -12.43
CA THR A 582 -66.91 38.58 -11.42
C THR A 582 -66.22 37.24 -11.76
N PHE A 583 -64.93 37.20 -11.69
CA PHE A 583 -64.09 36.03 -11.96
C PHE A 583 -62.82 36.09 -11.10
N ASN A 584 -61.97 35.06 -11.17
CA ASN A 584 -60.68 35.06 -10.44
C ASN A 584 -59.53 34.83 -11.40
N TYR A 585 -58.46 35.61 -11.24
CA TYR A 585 -57.15 35.15 -11.69
C TYR A 585 -56.65 34.15 -10.67
N ARG A 586 -56.35 32.94 -11.13
CA ARG A 586 -55.73 31.89 -10.32
C ARG A 586 -54.23 31.88 -10.57
N LEU A 587 -53.42 32.23 -9.56
CA LEU A 587 -51.98 32.26 -9.62
C LEU A 587 -51.48 30.98 -8.95
N VAL A 588 -50.94 30.06 -9.72
CA VAL A 588 -50.42 28.77 -9.22
C VAL A 588 -48.92 28.90 -9.03
N GLY A 589 -48.48 28.84 -7.80
CA GLY A 589 -47.04 28.96 -7.47
C GLY A 589 -46.25 27.71 -7.88
N ALA A 590 -44.98 27.87 -8.06
CA ALA A 590 -44.06 26.77 -8.39
C ALA A 590 -44.08 25.69 -7.29
N MET A 591 -43.99 24.41 -7.67
CA MET A 591 -43.82 23.31 -6.74
C MET A 591 -42.40 23.35 -6.18
N ILE A 592 -42.27 23.46 -4.85
CA ILE A 592 -41.03 23.36 -4.12
C ILE A 592 -40.93 21.92 -3.59
N PRO A 593 -39.94 21.13 -3.99
CA PRO A 593 -39.82 19.72 -3.55
C PRO A 593 -39.37 19.61 -2.09
N SER A 594 -39.51 18.40 -1.55
CA SER A 594 -38.95 17.98 -0.25
C SER A 594 -37.44 17.74 -0.34
N ASN A 595 -36.83 17.36 0.78
CA ASN A 595 -35.39 17.08 0.91
C ASN A 595 -34.53 18.26 0.44
N ARG A 596 -34.81 19.41 1.00
CA ARG A 596 -34.12 20.66 0.64
C ARG A 596 -32.84 20.87 1.45
N ALA A 597 -31.87 21.45 0.79
CA ALA A 597 -30.66 21.99 1.41
C ALA A 597 -30.86 23.38 2.03
N THR A 598 -31.93 24.07 1.64
CA THR A 598 -32.19 25.47 1.95
C THR A 598 -33.60 25.63 2.47
N ASP A 599 -33.79 26.40 3.55
CA ASP A 599 -35.09 26.82 4.03
C ASP A 599 -35.84 27.62 2.95
N LEU A 600 -37.15 27.43 2.86
CA LEU A 600 -38.02 28.27 2.07
C LEU A 600 -38.33 29.52 2.91
N PHE A 601 -37.81 30.68 2.54
CA PHE A 601 -38.01 31.95 3.28
C PHE A 601 -38.77 33.01 2.50
N GLU A 602 -39.02 32.80 1.22
CA GLU A 602 -39.78 33.68 0.37
C GLU A 602 -40.58 32.91 -0.68
N TYR A 603 -41.89 33.18 -0.74
CA TYR A 603 -42.83 32.59 -1.70
C TYR A 603 -43.91 33.62 -1.98
N GLY A 604 -43.81 34.31 -3.12
CA GLY A 604 -44.61 35.50 -3.43
C GLY A 604 -45.23 35.48 -4.81
N PHE A 605 -46.28 36.24 -4.97
CA PHE A 605 -47.07 36.42 -6.20
C PHE A 605 -47.23 37.91 -6.44
N GLU A 606 -46.88 38.41 -7.62
CA GLU A 606 -47.08 39.79 -8.02
C GLU A 606 -47.79 39.83 -9.36
N ASP A 607 -49.05 40.32 -9.35
CA ASP A 607 -49.90 40.42 -10.52
C ASP A 607 -50.06 41.88 -10.90
N ASN A 608 -49.64 42.21 -12.10
CA ASN A 608 -49.90 43.52 -12.73
C ASN A 608 -51.02 43.36 -13.76
N TYR A 609 -52.29 43.43 -13.26
CA TYR A 609 -53.48 43.27 -14.08
C TYR A 609 -53.78 44.54 -14.89
N ASP A 610 -54.52 44.42 -15.96
CA ASP A 610 -54.95 45.55 -16.79
C ASP A 610 -56.08 46.33 -16.09
N GLU A 611 -55.71 47.39 -15.37
CA GLU A 611 -56.60 48.24 -14.56
C GLU A 611 -57.67 48.99 -15.42
N LYS A 612 -57.49 49.04 -16.73
CA LYS A 612 -58.45 49.63 -17.65
C LYS A 612 -59.60 48.69 -17.99
N HIS A 613 -59.36 47.42 -17.90
CA HIS A 613 -60.36 46.40 -18.27
C HIS A 613 -60.83 45.59 -17.06
N ASP A 614 -60.04 45.48 -16.00
CA ASP A 614 -60.35 44.72 -14.80
C ASP A 614 -60.26 45.57 -13.55
N GLU A 615 -61.14 45.35 -12.60
CA GLU A 615 -61.17 45.95 -11.30
C GLU A 615 -60.93 44.90 -10.22
N TYR A 616 -59.85 45.07 -9.41
CA TYR A 616 -59.62 44.25 -8.24
C TYR A 616 -60.50 44.67 -7.08
N ASN A 617 -61.33 43.80 -6.55
CA ASN A 617 -62.29 44.13 -5.51
C ASN A 617 -61.75 43.98 -4.05
N GLY A 618 -60.47 43.73 -3.89
CA GLY A 618 -59.81 43.57 -2.58
C GLY A 618 -59.99 42.20 -1.94
N VAL A 619 -60.60 41.25 -2.62
CA VAL A 619 -60.79 39.91 -2.11
C VAL A 619 -59.82 38.91 -2.75
N TYR A 620 -59.11 38.21 -1.91
CA TYR A 620 -58.24 37.08 -2.33
C TYR A 620 -58.35 35.92 -1.36
N ARG A 621 -57.94 34.72 -1.83
CA ARG A 621 -57.82 33.48 -1.06
C ARG A 621 -56.56 32.76 -1.50
N SER A 622 -55.87 32.07 -0.57
CA SER A 622 -54.74 31.19 -0.87
C SER A 622 -54.96 29.83 -0.28
N TYR A 623 -54.66 28.77 -1.06
CA TYR A 623 -54.83 27.38 -0.65
C TYR A 623 -53.56 26.57 -0.91
N LEU A 624 -53.31 25.57 -0.05
CA LEU A 624 -52.22 24.62 -0.28
C LEU A 624 -52.62 23.66 -1.42
N MET A 625 -51.68 23.40 -2.29
CA MET A 625 -51.85 22.45 -3.41
C MET A 625 -51.15 21.10 -3.15
N THR A 626 -50.55 20.90 -2.00
CA THR A 626 -49.91 19.66 -1.53
C THR A 626 -49.97 19.60 -0.01
N ASP A 627 -49.83 18.41 0.56
CA ASP A 627 -49.64 18.26 2.00
C ASP A 627 -48.32 18.94 2.40
N VAL A 628 -48.37 19.72 3.47
CA VAL A 628 -47.20 20.43 4.01
C VAL A 628 -46.89 19.98 5.43
N ILE A 629 -45.69 19.44 5.65
CA ILE A 629 -45.22 19.00 6.98
C ILE A 629 -44.49 20.18 7.61
N LEU A 630 -44.87 20.51 8.85
CA LEU A 630 -44.19 21.54 9.62
C LEU A 630 -43.05 20.96 10.45
N LYS A 631 -42.15 21.79 10.95
CA LYS A 631 -41.01 21.39 11.79
C LYS A 631 -41.39 20.74 13.14
N ASP A 632 -42.66 20.90 13.59
CA ASP A 632 -43.23 20.23 14.74
C ASP A 632 -43.94 18.90 14.40
N ASP A 633 -43.73 18.37 13.18
CA ASP A 633 -44.35 17.17 12.64
C ASP A 633 -45.85 17.26 12.36
N SER A 634 -46.48 18.42 12.59
CA SER A 634 -47.85 18.62 12.18
C SER A 634 -48.01 18.75 10.68
N VAL A 635 -49.14 18.33 10.11
CA VAL A 635 -49.39 18.31 8.68
C VAL A 635 -50.59 19.20 8.34
N LEU A 636 -50.34 20.19 7.51
CA LEU A 636 -51.41 20.93 6.80
C LEU A 636 -51.75 20.21 5.52
N LYS A 637 -53.02 19.77 5.37
CA LYS A 637 -53.45 19.01 4.22
C LYS A 637 -53.62 19.84 2.99
N GLU A 638 -53.49 19.22 1.79
CA GLU A 638 -53.86 19.79 0.52
C GLU A 638 -55.30 20.38 0.60
N GLY A 639 -55.51 21.52 0.01
CA GLY A 639 -56.76 22.29 0.05
C GLY A 639 -56.98 23.10 1.30
N THR A 640 -56.06 23.07 2.29
CA THR A 640 -56.14 23.96 3.46
C THR A 640 -56.03 25.41 3.05
N GLU A 641 -56.97 26.27 3.49
CA GLU A 641 -56.88 27.69 3.30
C GLU A 641 -55.77 28.31 4.17
N VAL A 642 -54.82 28.98 3.53
CA VAL A 642 -53.65 29.59 4.14
C VAL A 642 -53.55 31.09 4.00
N THR A 643 -54.66 31.75 3.60
CA THR A 643 -54.76 33.21 3.44
C THR A 643 -54.25 33.96 4.66
N LYS A 644 -54.52 33.47 5.88
CA LYS A 644 -54.06 34.05 7.14
C LYS A 644 -52.57 34.08 7.34
N TYR A 645 -51.83 33.33 6.54
CA TYR A 645 -50.35 33.28 6.56
C TYR A 645 -49.74 34.10 5.44
N THR A 646 -50.51 34.95 4.76
CA THR A 646 -50.08 35.80 3.67
C THR A 646 -50.28 37.26 4.00
N LEU A 647 -49.48 38.10 3.36
CA LEU A 647 -49.55 39.57 3.41
C LEU A 647 -49.93 40.07 2.02
N GLN A 648 -50.84 41.06 1.99
CA GLN A 648 -51.29 41.71 0.76
C GLN A 648 -50.75 43.13 0.67
N GLN A 649 -50.32 43.53 -0.52
CA GLN A 649 -50.05 44.91 -0.90
C GLN A 649 -50.80 45.20 -2.22
N VAL A 650 -51.45 46.35 -2.29
CA VAL A 650 -52.28 46.72 -3.46
C VAL A 650 -51.98 48.15 -3.89
N ASP A 651 -51.75 48.34 -5.18
CA ASP A 651 -51.72 49.61 -5.85
C ASP A 651 -52.69 49.55 -7.03
N THR A 652 -53.97 49.97 -6.78
CA THR A 652 -55.03 49.89 -7.77
C THR A 652 -54.88 50.93 -8.90
N GLU A 653 -54.09 52.02 -8.66
CA GLU A 653 -53.83 53.01 -9.67
C GLU A 653 -52.95 52.48 -10.79
N ASN A 654 -52.07 51.57 -10.45
CA ASN A 654 -51.13 50.94 -11.37
C ASN A 654 -51.47 49.45 -11.67
N GLY A 655 -52.64 48.98 -11.23
CA GLY A 655 -53.08 47.61 -11.46
C GLY A 655 -52.26 46.51 -10.73
N LEU A 656 -51.55 46.85 -9.65
CA LEU A 656 -50.63 45.93 -9.02
C LEU A 656 -51.18 45.32 -7.73
N VAL A 657 -51.17 44.00 -7.64
CA VAL A 657 -51.51 43.20 -6.45
C VAL A 657 -50.37 42.26 -6.13
N SER A 658 -49.79 42.42 -4.96
CA SER A 658 -48.74 41.52 -4.47
C SER A 658 -49.24 40.76 -3.24
N ILE A 659 -49.14 39.42 -3.29
CA ILE A 659 -49.41 38.48 -2.19
C ILE A 659 -48.14 37.77 -1.85
N SER A 660 -47.66 37.83 -0.61
CA SER A 660 -46.46 37.12 -0.17
C SER A 660 -46.77 36.31 1.09
N PHE A 661 -46.25 35.11 1.19
CA PHE A 661 -46.30 34.31 2.41
C PHE A 661 -45.48 35.00 3.50
N ASP A 662 -45.99 34.98 4.72
CA ASP A 662 -45.26 35.47 5.88
C ASP A 662 -44.02 34.60 6.10
N LYS A 663 -42.86 35.25 6.20
CA LYS A 663 -41.57 34.55 6.42
C LYS A 663 -41.62 33.70 7.67
N SER A 664 -42.26 34.17 8.76
CA SER A 664 -42.39 33.44 10.00
C SER A 664 -43.18 32.10 9.84
N PHE A 665 -44.14 32.07 8.92
CA PHE A 665 -44.86 30.84 8.58
C PHE A 665 -43.96 29.91 7.76
N LEU A 666 -43.30 30.44 6.72
CA LEU A 666 -42.41 29.64 5.86
C LEU A 666 -41.27 29.00 6.66
N GLU A 667 -40.75 29.67 7.69
CA GLU A 667 -39.75 29.15 8.60
C GLU A 667 -40.22 27.94 9.43
N THR A 668 -41.54 27.73 9.58
CA THR A 668 -42.10 26.56 10.23
C THR A 668 -42.22 25.35 9.31
N VAL A 669 -42.10 25.52 7.99
CA VAL A 669 -42.17 24.42 7.02
C VAL A 669 -40.89 23.59 7.09
N SER A 670 -41.06 22.27 7.23
CA SER A 670 -39.94 21.32 7.24
C SER A 670 -39.25 21.29 5.87
N ASP A 671 -37.89 21.18 5.86
CA ASP A 671 -37.12 21.00 4.64
C ASP A 671 -37.40 19.65 3.96
N ASP A 672 -37.95 18.69 4.71
CA ASP A 672 -38.41 17.40 4.19
C ASP A 672 -39.85 17.43 3.67
N SER A 673 -40.47 18.60 3.64
CA SER A 673 -41.82 18.81 3.09
C SER A 673 -41.78 19.45 1.71
N ALA A 674 -42.60 18.97 0.78
CA ALA A 674 -42.96 19.75 -0.38
C ALA A 674 -43.78 20.97 0.01
N PHE A 675 -43.77 22.02 -0.82
CA PHE A 675 -44.59 23.21 -0.63
C PHE A 675 -45.11 23.72 -1.97
N GLN A 676 -46.42 23.92 -2.08
CA GLN A 676 -47.06 24.60 -3.21
C GLN A 676 -48.35 25.22 -2.75
N ALA A 677 -48.62 26.43 -3.22
CA ALA A 677 -49.88 27.15 -2.96
C ALA A 677 -50.35 27.84 -4.22
N ASP A 678 -51.63 28.09 -4.29
CA ASP A 678 -52.26 28.97 -5.27
C ASP A 678 -52.95 30.17 -4.61
N VAL A 679 -53.13 31.20 -5.39
CA VAL A 679 -53.83 32.45 -4.97
C VAL A 679 -54.93 32.72 -5.97
N TYR A 680 -56.12 33.02 -5.44
CA TYR A 680 -57.26 33.47 -6.22
C TYR A 680 -57.46 34.95 -5.97
N LEU A 681 -57.31 35.80 -7.04
CA LEU A 681 -57.56 37.24 -6.99
C LEU A 681 -58.90 37.50 -7.64
N GLN A 682 -59.87 38.00 -6.87
CA GLN A 682 -61.20 38.24 -7.36
C GLN A 682 -61.26 39.56 -8.15
N MET A 683 -61.62 39.46 -9.42
CA MET A 683 -61.70 40.58 -10.38
C MET A 683 -63.14 40.76 -10.85
N LYS A 684 -63.41 41.98 -11.30
CA LYS A 684 -64.60 42.28 -12.05
C LYS A 684 -64.21 42.91 -13.39
N ARG A 685 -64.77 42.37 -14.50
CA ARG A 685 -64.55 42.95 -15.83
C ARG A 685 -65.28 44.26 -15.97
N ILE A 686 -64.60 45.39 -16.22
CA ILE A 686 -65.18 46.75 -16.29
C ILE A 686 -65.22 47.32 -17.69
N ALA A 687 -64.46 46.79 -18.66
CA ALA A 687 -64.44 47.25 -20.04
C ALA A 687 -64.40 46.06 -21.03
N ALA A 688 -64.91 46.29 -22.23
CA ALA A 688 -64.83 45.35 -23.34
C ALA A 688 -63.47 45.42 -24.03
N GLY A 689 -63.00 44.28 -24.52
CA GLY A 689 -61.69 44.14 -25.19
C GLY A 689 -61.03 42.81 -24.94
N GLN A 690 -59.83 42.64 -25.51
CA GLN A 690 -58.98 41.53 -25.23
C GLN A 690 -58.06 41.93 -24.04
N VAL A 691 -57.92 41.06 -23.07
CA VAL A 691 -57.12 41.24 -21.88
C VAL A 691 -56.10 40.13 -21.76
N GLU A 692 -54.85 40.50 -21.70
CA GLU A 692 -53.73 39.60 -21.43
C GLU A 692 -53.25 39.83 -20.03
N ASN A 693 -52.90 38.72 -19.30
CA ASN A 693 -52.40 38.88 -17.96
C ASN A 693 -51.35 37.78 -17.63
N THR A 694 -50.26 38.20 -16.99
CA THR A 694 -49.13 37.42 -16.55
C THR A 694 -48.82 37.80 -15.12
N TYR A 695 -48.35 36.91 -14.27
CA TYR A 695 -47.87 37.28 -12.96
C TYR A 695 -46.38 36.92 -12.76
N LEU A 696 -45.72 37.58 -11.82
CA LEU A 696 -44.37 37.24 -11.37
C LEU A 696 -44.46 36.45 -10.08
N HIS A 697 -43.75 35.34 -10.04
CA HIS A 697 -43.60 34.48 -8.86
C HIS A 697 -42.21 34.64 -8.28
N THR A 698 -42.10 34.82 -6.97
CA THR A 698 -40.81 34.98 -6.29
C THR A 698 -40.58 33.79 -5.36
N VAL A 699 -39.44 33.11 -5.49
CA VAL A 699 -38.99 32.03 -4.59
C VAL A 699 -37.57 32.36 -4.15
N ASN A 700 -37.37 32.57 -2.85
CA ASN A 700 -36.05 32.87 -2.24
C ASN A 700 -35.22 33.88 -3.05
N GLY A 701 -35.84 35.00 -3.40
CA GLY A 701 -35.20 36.10 -4.14
C GLY A 701 -35.09 35.89 -5.66
N TYR A 702 -35.54 34.76 -6.19
CA TYR A 702 -35.55 34.51 -7.61
C TYR A 702 -36.94 34.75 -8.20
N VAL A 703 -37.05 35.61 -9.23
CA VAL A 703 -38.31 36.00 -9.85
C VAL A 703 -38.52 35.27 -11.17
N ILE A 704 -39.69 34.67 -11.33
CA ILE A 704 -40.07 33.87 -12.49
C ILE A 704 -41.42 34.35 -13.02
N SER A 705 -41.55 34.49 -14.34
CA SER A 705 -42.84 34.83 -15.00
C SER A 705 -43.67 33.57 -15.24
N SER A 706 -44.97 33.64 -15.00
CA SER A 706 -45.93 32.65 -15.39
C SER A 706 -46.19 32.64 -16.91
N ASN A 707 -47.01 31.70 -17.38
CA ASN A 707 -47.69 31.81 -18.70
C ASN A 707 -48.59 33.03 -18.73
N THR A 708 -48.89 33.56 -19.94
CA THR A 708 -49.88 34.58 -20.18
C THR A 708 -51.25 33.95 -20.42
N VAL A 709 -52.28 34.44 -19.74
CA VAL A 709 -53.67 34.09 -20.00
C VAL A 709 -54.34 35.20 -20.82
N VAL A 710 -55.25 34.83 -21.68
CA VAL A 710 -55.94 35.76 -22.57
C VAL A 710 -57.47 35.59 -22.43
N THR A 711 -58.19 36.66 -22.20
CA THR A 711 -59.64 36.62 -22.17
C THR A 711 -60.20 37.69 -23.11
N HIS A 712 -61.44 37.49 -23.60
CA HIS A 712 -62.09 38.43 -24.47
C HIS A 712 -63.45 38.83 -23.90
N THR A 713 -63.76 40.11 -23.97
CA THR A 713 -65.06 40.65 -23.59
C THR A 713 -65.67 41.35 -24.82
N PRO A 714 -66.84 40.87 -25.34
CA PRO A 714 -67.49 41.48 -26.49
C PRO A 714 -67.93 42.92 -26.20
N GLN A 715 -67.86 43.74 -27.21
CA GLN A 715 -68.50 45.08 -27.13
C GLN A 715 -70.02 44.90 -26.92
N PRO A 716 -70.64 45.64 -26.01
CA PRO A 716 -72.09 45.72 -25.91
C PRO A 716 -72.70 46.00 -27.25
N GLU A 717 -73.68 45.22 -27.69
CA GLU A 717 -74.44 45.56 -28.90
C GLU A 717 -75.07 46.90 -28.69
N GLU A 718 -74.78 47.91 -29.54
CA GLU A 718 -75.54 49.15 -29.60
C GLU A 718 -76.96 48.81 -29.94
N PRO A 719 -77.99 49.38 -29.24
CA PRO A 719 -79.41 49.16 -29.61
C PRO A 719 -79.66 49.72 -31.00
N SER A 720 -80.07 48.84 -31.94
CA SER A 720 -80.44 49.24 -33.29
C SER A 720 -81.52 50.30 -33.29
N PRO A 721 -81.34 51.43 -34.00
CA PRO A 721 -82.41 52.40 -34.13
C PRO A 721 -83.62 51.81 -34.96
N ASN A 722 -84.80 51.97 -34.42
CA ASN A 722 -86.08 51.48 -35.02
C ASN A 722 -86.19 51.77 -36.54
N GLN A 723 -86.33 50.77 -37.37
CA GLN A 723 -86.72 50.91 -38.75
C GLN A 723 -88.25 51.11 -38.89
N PRO A 724 -88.72 52.08 -39.65
CA PRO A 724 -90.14 52.04 -40.12
C PRO A 724 -90.27 51.21 -41.38
N THR A 725 -91.38 50.48 -41.43
CA THR A 725 -91.79 49.44 -42.43
C THR A 725 -92.13 50.05 -43.80
N PRO A 726 -92.08 49.29 -44.91
CA PRO A 726 -91.99 49.74 -46.30
C PRO A 726 -93.27 49.80 -47.03
N PRO A 727 -93.28 50.17 -48.34
CA PRO A 727 -94.09 49.44 -49.30
C PRO A 727 -93.34 49.01 -50.57
N GLN A 728 -93.80 47.82 -51.02
CA GLN A 728 -93.48 47.10 -52.26
C GLN A 728 -94.23 47.64 -53.49
N PRO A 729 -94.02 46.97 -54.68
CA PRO A 729 -92.96 46.94 -55.67
C PRO A 729 -93.45 47.51 -57.04
N PRO A 730 -93.01 47.35 -58.28
CA PRO A 730 -92.64 46.10 -58.96
C PRO A 730 -91.55 46.17 -60.08
N ILE A 731 -91.06 45.03 -60.44
CA ILE A 731 -90.80 44.30 -61.69
C ILE A 731 -89.72 44.71 -62.72
N GLU A 732 -88.97 43.75 -63.14
CA GLU A 732 -88.32 43.36 -64.40
C GLU A 732 -87.11 44.13 -64.90
N SER A 733 -86.03 43.61 -65.43
CA SER A 733 -85.72 42.29 -66.07
C SER A 733 -84.27 42.45 -66.64
N LEU A 734 -83.70 41.28 -66.85
CA LEU A 734 -82.73 40.90 -67.85
C LEU A 734 -81.18 41.00 -67.53
N GLU A 735 -80.71 39.74 -67.49
CA GLU A 735 -79.34 39.28 -67.74
C GLU A 735 -78.71 39.67 -69.06
N PRO A 736 -77.51 39.22 -69.41
CA PRO A 736 -76.15 39.03 -68.79
C PRO A 736 -75.02 39.61 -69.76
N PRO A 737 -73.85 39.18 -69.94
CA PRO A 737 -73.05 38.04 -69.43
C PRO A 737 -71.58 38.27 -69.02
N VAL A 738 -71.05 37.26 -68.52
CA VAL A 738 -69.61 36.87 -68.23
C VAL A 738 -68.61 37.11 -69.42
N PRO A 739 -67.32 37.17 -69.31
CA PRO A 739 -66.51 36.08 -68.85
C PRO A 739 -65.19 36.45 -68.10
N ALA A 740 -64.78 35.59 -67.26
CA ALA A 740 -63.67 34.60 -67.24
C ALA A 740 -62.22 35.07 -67.12
N SER A 741 -61.57 34.32 -66.28
CA SER A 741 -60.19 33.86 -66.28
C SER A 741 -59.15 34.78 -65.62
N ILE A 742 -58.21 34.34 -64.85
CA ILE A 742 -57.39 33.13 -64.77
C ILE A 742 -56.65 33.16 -63.48
N LEU A 743 -56.59 32.04 -62.81
CA LEU A 743 -55.45 31.65 -61.90
C LEU A 743 -54.17 31.51 -62.73
N PRO A 744 -52.97 31.49 -62.20
CA PRO A 744 -52.49 30.40 -61.35
C PRO A 744 -51.46 30.80 -60.31
N ASN A 745 -51.42 30.06 -59.25
CA ASN A 745 -50.50 28.96 -58.98
C ASN A 745 -49.07 29.26 -58.54
N THR A 746 -48.77 28.60 -57.50
CA THR A 746 -47.55 27.82 -57.14
C THR A 746 -46.35 28.56 -56.54
N GLY A 747 -45.89 27.86 -55.57
CA GLY A 747 -44.49 27.84 -55.21
C GLY A 747 -44.20 27.40 -53.77
N GLU A 748 -44.45 26.11 -53.55
CA GLU A 748 -43.62 25.40 -52.59
C GLU A 748 -42.14 25.69 -52.84
N GLN A 749 -41.38 25.76 -51.82
CA GLN A 749 -40.13 24.96 -51.77
C GLN A 749 -39.56 24.84 -50.36
N GLU A 750 -39.60 23.60 -49.94
CA GLU A 750 -38.64 23.01 -49.04
C GLU A 750 -37.18 23.29 -49.47
N SER A 751 -36.31 23.24 -48.53
CA SER A 751 -35.08 22.44 -48.57
C SER A 751 -34.34 22.67 -47.24
N LEU A 752 -34.23 21.62 -46.45
CA LEU A 752 -33.33 20.47 -46.51
C LEU A 752 -31.85 20.83 -46.45
N LEU A 753 -31.31 20.28 -45.39
CA LEU A 753 -30.03 19.58 -45.30
C LEU A 753 -28.72 20.35 -45.09
N GLY A 754 -28.00 19.75 -44.14
CA GLY A 754 -26.56 19.62 -44.03
C GLY A 754 -26.11 19.57 -42.59
N LEU A 755 -26.14 18.60 -41.91
CA LEU A 755 -25.40 17.31 -41.79
C LEU A 755 -23.91 17.42 -42.11
N ILE A 756 -23.14 16.80 -41.20
CA ILE A 756 -21.75 16.42 -41.19
C ILE A 756 -20.90 17.40 -40.35
N GLY A 757 -20.30 17.03 -39.22
CA GLY A 757 -19.67 15.75 -38.81
C GLY A 757 -18.19 15.97 -38.60
N ALA A 758 -17.77 15.76 -37.44
CA ALA A 758 -16.56 15.05 -37.03
C ALA A 758 -16.39 15.17 -35.51
#